data_59d234fa1877cd3b568e2c26b4c625c4
#
_entry.id   59d234fa1877cd3b568e2c26b4c625c4
#
_cell.length_a   1.000
_cell.length_b   1.000
_cell.length_c   1.000
_cell.angle_alpha   90.00
_cell.angle_beta   90.00
_cell.angle_gamma   90.00
#
_symmetry.space_group_name_H-M   'P 1'
#
loop_
_entity.id
_entity.type
_entity.pdbx_description
1 polymer ?
#
loop_
_entity_poly.entity_id
_entity_poly.type
_entity_poly.pdbx_seq_one_letter_code
_entity_poly.pdbx_strand_id
1 'polypeptide(L)'
;MDILKKLKEELNIELWQVEAVIELIDEGNTIPFIARYRKEMHGSMDDTALRALETRLNYLRNLNQRKDEVKKSIEGQDKLTEELAAAIDSAVTLAEVEDLYRPYKQKRRTRATVAKEKGLEPLALAIFAQNGDDPYSLAKDYIDPEKGVATIEDAIAGASDIIAEMISDDADIRKALRLKMERQAVITVQATAPENDSVYRLYYKFTSPVSRVLNHQILAINRGEKEDYLKVSITMPGSEGQALVCRCVLKPTARVCPIVRAAAEDAYDRLIAPSAEREMRSVLTDKAAESAIMNFGLNLKPLLMQRPVKGFVTMGLDPGYRNGCKVAVVDGTGRVLDTNVVYPTFSQIKKEEAIRILSSMIRKHSVRHIAIGNGTASRETEAMTVEMIRDLPGVSYVIVNEAGASVYSASKLAAEEFPDFDVNLRSAVSIARRLQDPLAELVKIDPKAIGVGQYQHDMPPKRLDEALGSVVEDCVNAVGVDVNTASVSLLQQVSGLTSATAKNIVAYRDENGAFTNRSQLKKVPKLGPKAFEQCAGFLRVPESKEILDNTGVHPESYGAAAKLLTLCGYDKNDVRSGSLAELQARLADYGEESAARECGVGVPTLQDVVKELLKPGRDPRDDLPAPVLRTDVLEMKDLKPGMVLTGTVRNVIDFGVFVDIGVHQDGLVHISQVCNRKIRHPSEIVKVGDVVKVSGLEVDEKRKRIGLTMKNIPTE
;
A
#
# COMPACT_ATOMS: atom_id res chain seq x y z
N MET A 1 -28.62 0.18 7.21
CA MET A 1 -28.00 -0.68 6.16
C MET A 1 -27.46 -1.95 6.81
N ASP A 2 -27.75 -3.12 6.26
CA ASP A 2 -27.24 -4.40 6.74
C ASP A 2 -25.80 -4.61 6.21
N ILE A 3 -24.81 -4.45 7.11
CA ILE A 3 -23.38 -4.56 6.78
C ILE A 3 -23.03 -5.97 6.31
N LEU A 4 -23.62 -7.00 6.92
CA LEU A 4 -23.33 -8.40 6.61
C LEU A 4 -23.71 -8.74 5.16
N LYS A 5 -24.94 -8.38 4.77
CA LYS A 5 -25.41 -8.59 3.39
C LYS A 5 -24.58 -7.81 2.39
N LYS A 6 -24.22 -6.57 2.72
CA LYS A 6 -23.43 -5.71 1.84
C LYS A 6 -22.03 -6.27 1.60
N LEU A 7 -21.36 -6.75 2.64
CA LEU A 7 -20.05 -7.39 2.54
C LEU A 7 -20.09 -8.68 1.73
N LYS A 8 -21.12 -9.54 1.98
CA LYS A 8 -21.35 -10.75 1.19
C LYS A 8 -21.43 -10.44 -0.32
N GLU A 9 -22.29 -9.47 -0.69
CA GLU A 9 -22.50 -9.08 -2.10
C GLU A 9 -21.24 -8.49 -2.75
N GLU A 10 -20.57 -7.57 -2.07
CA GLU A 10 -19.42 -6.83 -2.64
C GLU A 10 -18.18 -7.69 -2.77
N LEU A 11 -17.91 -8.57 -1.81
CA LEU A 11 -16.72 -9.42 -1.76
C LEU A 11 -16.95 -10.82 -2.34
N ASN A 12 -18.19 -11.14 -2.71
CA ASN A 12 -18.59 -12.45 -3.25
C ASN A 12 -18.16 -13.63 -2.33
N ILE A 13 -18.46 -13.51 -1.03
CA ILE A 13 -18.17 -14.50 0.01
C ILE A 13 -19.46 -14.92 0.69
N GLU A 14 -19.46 -16.05 1.40
CA GLU A 14 -20.67 -16.55 2.08
C GLU A 14 -20.96 -15.80 3.39
N LEU A 15 -22.23 -15.70 3.75
CA LEU A 15 -22.67 -14.92 4.92
C LEU A 15 -22.01 -15.41 6.22
N TRP A 16 -21.95 -16.73 6.40
CA TRP A 16 -21.33 -17.32 7.59
C TRP A 16 -19.84 -16.97 7.72
N GLN A 17 -19.14 -16.81 6.58
CA GLN A 17 -17.73 -16.38 6.56
C GLN A 17 -17.60 -14.91 7.02
N VAL A 18 -18.50 -14.04 6.53
CA VAL A 18 -18.54 -12.63 6.96
C VAL A 18 -18.77 -12.53 8.46
N GLU A 19 -19.78 -13.24 8.97
CA GLU A 19 -20.14 -13.25 10.40
C GLU A 19 -18.95 -13.72 11.26
N ALA A 20 -18.36 -14.85 10.92
CA ALA A 20 -17.24 -15.42 11.66
C ALA A 20 -16.00 -14.49 11.67
N VAL A 21 -15.67 -13.87 10.52
CA VAL A 21 -14.52 -12.96 10.46
C VAL A 21 -14.78 -11.69 11.26
N ILE A 22 -16.00 -11.15 11.21
CA ILE A 22 -16.37 -9.96 12.00
C ILE A 22 -16.28 -10.26 13.50
N GLU A 23 -16.79 -11.41 13.95
CA GLU A 23 -16.71 -11.85 15.34
C GLU A 23 -15.24 -11.93 15.79
N LEU A 24 -14.39 -12.58 15.01
CA LEU A 24 -12.96 -12.68 15.30
C LEU A 24 -12.26 -11.31 15.37
N ILE A 25 -12.59 -10.38 14.48
CA ILE A 25 -12.06 -9.01 14.51
C ILE A 25 -12.54 -8.26 15.75
N ASP A 26 -13.82 -8.39 16.10
CA ASP A 26 -14.42 -7.70 17.25
C ASP A 26 -13.92 -8.26 18.59
N GLU A 27 -13.50 -9.51 18.63
CA GLU A 27 -12.74 -10.09 19.73
C GLU A 27 -11.32 -9.53 19.84
N GLY A 28 -10.85 -8.73 18.87
CA GLY A 28 -9.52 -8.12 18.83
C GLY A 28 -8.42 -9.05 18.31
N ASN A 29 -8.77 -10.05 17.50
CA ASN A 29 -7.77 -10.84 16.80
C ASN A 29 -7.20 -10.08 15.60
N THR A 30 -5.90 -10.25 15.36
CA THR A 30 -5.22 -9.65 14.20
C THR A 30 -5.46 -10.47 12.94
N ILE A 31 -5.37 -9.84 11.77
CA ILE A 31 -5.57 -10.54 10.50
C ILE A 31 -4.57 -11.69 10.29
N PRO A 32 -3.25 -11.56 10.56
CA PRO A 32 -2.33 -12.68 10.43
C PRO A 32 -2.70 -13.88 11.31
N PHE A 33 -3.18 -13.63 12.53
CA PHE A 33 -3.62 -14.68 13.43
C PHE A 33 -4.87 -15.39 12.90
N ILE A 34 -5.88 -14.64 12.46
CA ILE A 34 -7.10 -15.17 11.85
C ILE A 34 -6.74 -16.05 10.65
N ALA A 35 -5.95 -15.50 9.70
CA ALA A 35 -5.56 -16.17 8.47
C ALA A 35 -4.83 -17.50 8.69
N ARG A 36 -3.99 -17.56 9.74
CA ARG A 36 -3.17 -18.74 9.98
C ARG A 36 -3.80 -19.75 10.94
N TYR A 37 -4.46 -19.30 12.01
CA TYR A 37 -4.85 -20.16 13.12
C TYR A 37 -6.36 -20.29 13.32
N ARG A 38 -7.19 -19.65 12.49
CA ARG A 38 -8.66 -19.72 12.57
C ARG A 38 -9.31 -20.10 11.23
N LYS A 39 -8.57 -20.86 10.38
CA LYS A 39 -8.97 -21.21 9.00
C LYS A 39 -10.34 -21.88 8.90
N GLU A 40 -10.65 -22.77 9.83
CA GLU A 40 -11.94 -23.45 9.87
C GLU A 40 -13.11 -22.50 10.08
N MET A 41 -12.91 -21.42 10.84
CA MET A 41 -13.96 -20.47 11.15
C MET A 41 -14.35 -19.58 9.97
N HIS A 42 -13.44 -19.37 9.01
CA HIS A 42 -13.70 -18.51 7.86
C HIS A 42 -13.53 -19.21 6.49
N GLY A 43 -13.43 -20.54 6.47
CA GLY A 43 -13.34 -21.31 5.23
C GLY A 43 -12.05 -21.08 4.44
N SER A 44 -10.92 -20.93 5.12
CA SER A 44 -9.59 -20.78 4.54
C SER A 44 -9.43 -19.57 3.58
N MET A 45 -10.09 -18.44 3.88
CA MET A 45 -9.84 -17.18 3.16
C MET A 45 -8.37 -16.78 3.30
N ASP A 46 -7.79 -16.26 2.23
CA ASP A 46 -6.41 -15.77 2.25
C ASP A 46 -6.27 -14.39 2.93
N ASP A 47 -5.04 -13.98 3.22
CA ASP A 47 -4.72 -12.71 3.87
C ASP A 47 -5.30 -11.52 3.10
N THR A 48 -5.29 -11.58 1.75
CA THR A 48 -5.79 -10.50 0.89
C THR A 48 -7.29 -10.33 1.03
N ALA A 49 -8.05 -11.43 1.04
CA ALA A 49 -9.51 -11.40 1.21
C ALA A 49 -9.89 -10.92 2.62
N LEU A 50 -9.19 -11.37 3.66
CA LEU A 50 -9.41 -10.94 5.04
C LEU A 50 -9.10 -9.43 5.22
N ARG A 51 -8.02 -8.92 4.65
CA ARG A 51 -7.68 -7.49 4.66
C ARG A 51 -8.71 -6.65 3.88
N ALA A 52 -9.20 -7.15 2.74
CA ALA A 52 -10.25 -6.49 1.98
C ALA A 52 -11.54 -6.40 2.80
N LEU A 53 -11.92 -7.48 3.48
CA LEU A 53 -13.09 -7.51 4.37
C LEU A 53 -12.94 -6.51 5.54
N GLU A 54 -11.80 -6.51 6.23
CA GLU A 54 -11.51 -5.58 7.34
C GLU A 54 -11.60 -4.13 6.88
N THR A 55 -10.97 -3.80 5.76
CA THR A 55 -10.98 -2.44 5.18
C THR A 55 -12.39 -2.01 4.85
N ARG A 56 -13.17 -2.89 4.22
CA ARG A 56 -14.54 -2.58 3.81
C ARG A 56 -15.50 -2.52 5.01
N LEU A 57 -15.33 -3.39 5.99
CA LEU A 57 -16.07 -3.36 7.26
C LEU A 57 -15.89 -2.02 7.97
N ASN A 58 -14.66 -1.56 8.09
CA ASN A 58 -14.35 -0.27 8.72
C ASN A 58 -14.99 0.90 7.97
N TYR A 59 -14.97 0.89 6.62
CA TYR A 59 -15.68 1.87 5.82
C TYR A 59 -17.19 1.88 6.08
N LEU A 60 -17.82 0.71 6.09
CA LEU A 60 -19.27 0.60 6.29
C LEU A 60 -19.70 0.97 7.72
N ARG A 61 -18.87 0.67 8.73
CA ARG A 61 -19.07 1.12 10.11
C ARG A 61 -19.00 2.64 10.22
N ASN A 62 -18.00 3.25 9.59
CA ASN A 62 -17.85 4.71 9.54
C ASN A 62 -19.03 5.37 8.80
N LEU A 63 -19.50 4.76 7.71
CA LEU A 63 -20.67 5.24 6.98
C LEU A 63 -21.94 5.20 7.86
N ASN A 64 -22.18 4.11 8.59
CA ASN A 64 -23.31 4.01 9.50
C ASN A 64 -23.22 5.01 10.66
N GLN A 65 -22.03 5.15 11.25
CA GLN A 65 -21.81 6.17 12.27
C GLN A 65 -22.11 7.58 11.73
N ARG A 66 -21.67 7.88 10.51
CA ARG A 66 -21.94 9.17 9.87
C ARG A 66 -23.42 9.40 9.61
N LYS A 67 -24.17 8.39 9.21
CA LYS A 67 -25.64 8.44 9.07
C LYS A 67 -26.30 8.84 10.39
N ASP A 68 -25.88 8.21 11.48
CA ASP A 68 -26.45 8.48 12.81
C ASP A 68 -26.11 9.89 13.31
N GLU A 69 -24.89 10.36 13.06
CA GLU A 69 -24.49 11.75 13.35
C GLU A 69 -25.34 12.76 12.57
N VAL A 70 -25.55 12.49 11.28
CA VAL A 70 -26.36 13.35 10.41
C VAL A 70 -27.82 13.37 10.86
N LYS A 71 -28.42 12.20 11.15
CA LYS A 71 -29.80 12.12 11.66
C LYS A 71 -29.95 12.93 12.96
N LYS A 72 -29.06 12.74 13.93
CA LYS A 72 -29.06 13.51 15.20
C LYS A 72 -28.93 15.00 14.98
N SER A 73 -28.08 15.42 14.02
CA SER A 73 -27.89 16.85 13.71
C SER A 73 -29.13 17.48 13.07
N ILE A 74 -29.88 16.74 12.25
CA ILE A 74 -31.13 17.23 11.63
C ILE A 74 -32.28 17.20 12.64
N GLU A 75 -32.36 16.16 13.48
CA GLU A 75 -33.32 16.04 14.56
C GLU A 75 -33.20 17.20 15.56
N GLY A 76 -31.97 17.58 15.93
CA GLY A 76 -31.71 18.75 16.79
C GLY A 76 -32.13 20.11 16.16
N GLN A 77 -32.55 20.13 14.89
CA GLN A 77 -33.13 21.27 14.18
C GLN A 77 -34.66 21.13 14.01
N ASP A 78 -35.28 20.08 14.57
CA ASP A 78 -36.68 19.71 14.39
C ASP A 78 -37.13 19.54 12.92
N LYS A 79 -36.18 19.05 12.07
CA LYS A 79 -36.40 18.91 10.62
C LYS A 79 -36.28 17.49 10.09
N LEU A 80 -36.07 16.50 10.95
CA LEU A 80 -35.98 15.09 10.54
C LEU A 80 -37.35 14.50 10.29
N THR A 81 -37.70 14.24 9.04
CA THR A 81 -38.91 13.50 8.65
C THR A 81 -38.61 12.01 8.52
N GLU A 82 -39.68 11.15 8.57
CA GLU A 82 -39.51 9.71 8.36
C GLU A 82 -38.95 9.39 6.98
N GLU A 83 -39.38 10.14 5.95
CA GLU A 83 -38.89 9.95 4.58
C GLU A 83 -37.39 10.27 4.44
N LEU A 84 -36.96 11.39 5.07
CA LEU A 84 -35.54 11.78 5.08
C LEU A 84 -34.70 10.79 5.86
N ALA A 85 -35.17 10.30 7.00
CA ALA A 85 -34.48 9.27 7.77
C ALA A 85 -34.32 7.99 6.95
N ALA A 86 -35.40 7.55 6.26
CA ALA A 86 -35.34 6.39 5.35
C ALA A 86 -34.37 6.61 4.18
N ALA A 87 -34.32 7.81 3.58
CA ALA A 87 -33.38 8.15 2.52
C ALA A 87 -31.92 8.11 3.02
N ILE A 88 -31.63 8.65 4.21
CA ILE A 88 -30.30 8.58 4.84
C ILE A 88 -29.91 7.12 5.12
N ASP A 89 -30.83 6.31 5.65
CA ASP A 89 -30.58 4.90 5.95
C ASP A 89 -30.33 4.07 4.68
N SER A 90 -30.95 4.42 3.56
CA SER A 90 -30.78 3.75 2.27
C SER A 90 -29.51 4.18 1.51
N ALA A 91 -28.91 5.31 1.84
CA ALA A 91 -27.68 5.80 1.20
C ALA A 91 -26.55 4.76 1.29
N VAL A 92 -25.84 4.52 0.19
CA VAL A 92 -24.79 3.49 0.09
C VAL A 92 -23.38 4.08 0.08
N THR A 93 -23.27 5.40 -0.04
CA THR A 93 -21.99 6.12 -0.04
C THR A 93 -22.03 7.33 0.90
N LEU A 94 -20.84 7.74 1.35
CA LEU A 94 -20.70 8.95 2.15
C LEU A 94 -21.17 10.19 1.38
N ALA A 95 -20.93 10.26 0.06
CA ALA A 95 -21.36 11.36 -0.79
C ALA A 95 -22.91 11.51 -0.80
N GLU A 96 -23.64 10.39 -0.89
CA GLU A 96 -25.10 10.42 -0.81
C GLU A 96 -25.59 10.94 0.55
N VAL A 97 -24.97 10.52 1.66
CA VAL A 97 -25.29 11.02 3.00
C VAL A 97 -25.04 12.52 3.12
N GLU A 98 -23.89 12.99 2.60
CA GLU A 98 -23.54 14.39 2.63
C GLU A 98 -24.44 15.26 1.73
N ASP A 99 -24.93 14.74 0.61
CA ASP A 99 -25.91 15.43 -0.23
C ASP A 99 -27.26 15.60 0.48
N LEU A 100 -27.75 14.54 1.14
CA LEU A 100 -28.99 14.61 1.94
C LEU A 100 -28.86 15.56 3.15
N TYR A 101 -27.66 15.66 3.73
CA TYR A 101 -27.39 16.56 4.86
C TYR A 101 -27.19 18.00 4.43
N ARG A 102 -26.86 18.26 3.17
CA ARG A 102 -26.45 19.58 2.66
C ARG A 102 -27.42 20.72 2.94
N PRO A 103 -28.76 20.58 2.80
CA PRO A 103 -29.73 21.63 3.13
C PRO A 103 -29.73 22.04 4.62
N TYR A 104 -29.29 21.14 5.51
CA TYR A 104 -29.33 21.29 6.96
C TYR A 104 -27.99 21.72 7.57
N LYS A 105 -26.91 21.76 6.75
CA LYS A 105 -25.60 22.24 7.19
C LYS A 105 -25.64 23.73 7.48
N GLN A 106 -25.02 24.15 8.58
CA GLN A 106 -24.75 25.57 8.80
C GLN A 106 -23.88 26.12 7.66
N LYS A 107 -24.43 27.05 6.92
CA LYS A 107 -23.74 27.73 5.82
C LYS A 107 -23.17 29.08 6.29
N ARG A 108 -22.10 29.50 5.63
CA ARG A 108 -21.66 30.90 5.72
C ARG A 108 -22.75 31.80 5.11
N ARG A 109 -22.79 33.11 5.47
CA ARG A 109 -23.74 34.07 4.91
C ARG A 109 -23.67 34.08 3.38
N THR A 110 -24.70 33.54 2.72
CA THR A 110 -24.85 33.43 1.27
C THR A 110 -25.79 34.55 0.76
N ARG A 111 -25.86 34.72 -0.58
CA ARG A 111 -26.88 35.64 -1.18
C ARG A 111 -28.30 35.18 -0.81
N ALA A 112 -28.54 33.87 -0.85
CA ALA A 112 -29.83 33.29 -0.46
C ALA A 112 -30.15 33.54 1.03
N THR A 113 -29.16 33.42 1.94
CA THR A 113 -29.34 33.72 3.36
C THR A 113 -29.76 35.22 3.56
N VAL A 114 -29.08 36.14 2.85
CA VAL A 114 -29.43 37.58 2.89
C VAL A 114 -30.86 37.79 2.33
N ALA A 115 -31.24 37.12 1.26
CA ALA A 115 -32.58 37.22 0.69
C ALA A 115 -33.66 36.66 1.65
N LYS A 116 -33.36 35.57 2.38
CA LYS A 116 -34.24 35.03 3.42
C LYS A 116 -34.40 35.97 4.60
N GLU A 117 -33.31 36.63 5.05
CA GLU A 117 -33.35 37.66 6.09
C GLU A 117 -34.24 38.84 5.68
N LYS A 118 -34.34 39.16 4.40
CA LYS A 118 -35.24 40.16 3.82
C LYS A 118 -36.73 39.73 3.72
N GLY A 119 -37.01 38.43 4.03
CA GLY A 119 -38.38 37.88 4.01
C GLY A 119 -38.82 37.37 2.63
N LEU A 120 -37.92 37.15 1.68
CA LEU A 120 -38.23 36.74 0.31
C LEU A 120 -38.42 35.22 0.11
N GLU A 121 -38.31 34.38 1.14
CA GLU A 121 -38.48 32.92 1.05
C GLU A 121 -39.88 32.50 0.59
N PRO A 122 -41.01 33.08 1.06
CA PRO A 122 -42.34 32.72 0.54
C PRO A 122 -42.52 33.08 -0.92
N LEU A 123 -41.97 34.19 -1.40
CA LEU A 123 -41.96 34.56 -2.83
C LEU A 123 -41.18 33.53 -3.66
N ALA A 124 -40.02 33.17 -3.19
CA ALA A 124 -39.18 32.12 -3.87
C ALA A 124 -39.94 30.80 -4.00
N LEU A 125 -40.61 30.36 -2.94
CA LEU A 125 -41.40 29.11 -2.96
C LEU A 125 -42.59 29.21 -3.92
N ALA A 126 -43.31 30.35 -3.95
CA ALA A 126 -44.43 30.57 -4.87
C ALA A 126 -43.96 30.54 -6.35
N ILE A 127 -42.85 31.21 -6.67
CA ILE A 127 -42.28 31.19 -8.02
C ILE A 127 -41.79 29.77 -8.39
N PHE A 128 -41.12 29.11 -7.48
CA PHE A 128 -40.58 27.75 -7.71
C PHE A 128 -41.69 26.71 -7.87
N ALA A 129 -42.87 26.92 -7.27
CA ALA A 129 -44.04 26.06 -7.45
C ALA A 129 -44.56 26.03 -8.88
N GLN A 130 -44.26 27.03 -9.72
CA GLN A 130 -44.62 27.09 -11.16
C GLN A 130 -46.11 26.84 -11.41
N ASN A 131 -47.00 27.43 -10.62
CA ASN A 131 -48.43 27.20 -10.72
C ASN A 131 -49.12 28.06 -11.81
N GLY A 132 -48.35 28.86 -12.55
CA GLY A 132 -48.84 29.70 -13.63
C GLY A 132 -49.09 31.14 -13.25
N ASP A 133 -48.89 31.53 -11.97
CA ASP A 133 -48.96 32.88 -11.50
C ASP A 133 -47.87 33.76 -12.11
N ASP A 134 -48.17 35.03 -12.35
CA ASP A 134 -47.17 35.98 -12.84
C ASP A 134 -46.20 36.37 -11.71
N PRO A 135 -44.91 36.01 -11.81
CA PRO A 135 -43.93 36.28 -10.76
C PRO A 135 -43.76 37.77 -10.42
N TYR A 136 -43.92 38.65 -11.40
CA TYR A 136 -43.83 40.08 -11.23
C TYR A 136 -45.03 40.65 -10.43
N SER A 137 -46.21 40.01 -10.60
CA SER A 137 -47.37 40.36 -9.79
C SER A 137 -47.22 39.90 -8.34
N LEU A 138 -46.71 38.69 -8.13
CA LEU A 138 -46.43 38.18 -6.79
C LEU A 138 -45.37 39.01 -6.05
N ALA A 139 -44.35 39.50 -6.75
CA ALA A 139 -43.24 40.25 -6.17
C ALA A 139 -43.65 41.65 -5.61
N LYS A 140 -44.77 42.19 -6.08
CA LYS A 140 -45.28 43.51 -5.59
C LYS A 140 -45.51 43.56 -4.08
N ASP A 141 -45.98 42.46 -3.50
CA ASP A 141 -46.31 42.34 -2.08
C ASP A 141 -45.07 42.21 -1.18
N TYR A 142 -43.88 42.06 -1.78
CA TYR A 142 -42.62 41.85 -1.10
C TYR A 142 -41.66 43.06 -1.20
N ILE A 143 -42.15 44.20 -1.70
CA ILE A 143 -41.37 45.45 -1.73
C ILE A 143 -41.31 46.02 -0.33
N ASP A 144 -40.09 46.11 0.23
CA ASP A 144 -39.82 46.65 1.55
C ASP A 144 -38.47 47.39 1.54
N PRO A 145 -38.51 48.72 1.32
CA PRO A 145 -37.29 49.54 1.28
C PRO A 145 -36.49 49.49 2.59
N GLU A 146 -37.15 49.33 3.76
CA GLU A 146 -36.48 49.26 5.04
C GLU A 146 -35.63 47.98 5.18
N LYS A 147 -36.07 46.89 4.54
CA LYS A 147 -35.31 45.63 4.45
C LYS A 147 -34.37 45.59 3.24
N GLY A 148 -34.28 46.68 2.48
CA GLY A 148 -33.42 46.81 1.31
C GLY A 148 -33.96 46.02 0.10
N VAL A 149 -35.28 45.97 -0.08
CA VAL A 149 -36.01 45.52 -1.27
C VAL A 149 -36.78 46.69 -1.82
N ALA A 150 -36.16 47.51 -2.65
CA ALA A 150 -36.72 48.78 -3.10
C ALA A 150 -37.60 48.59 -4.37
N THR A 151 -37.36 47.59 -5.19
CA THR A 151 -38.03 47.37 -6.47
C THR A 151 -38.53 45.92 -6.62
N ILE A 152 -39.43 45.71 -7.57
CA ILE A 152 -39.88 44.36 -7.98
C ILE A 152 -38.67 43.50 -8.42
N GLU A 153 -37.75 44.11 -9.13
CA GLU A 153 -36.52 43.47 -9.64
C GLU A 153 -35.65 42.98 -8.48
N ASP A 154 -35.52 43.79 -7.40
CA ASP A 154 -34.80 43.39 -6.19
C ASP A 154 -35.45 42.15 -5.53
N ALA A 155 -36.79 42.15 -5.43
CA ALA A 155 -37.55 41.01 -4.87
C ALA A 155 -37.36 39.75 -5.70
N ILE A 156 -37.44 39.83 -7.04
CA ILE A 156 -37.25 38.73 -7.96
C ILE A 156 -35.80 38.24 -7.92
N ALA A 157 -34.80 39.11 -7.88
CA ALA A 157 -33.39 38.74 -7.78
C ALA A 157 -33.10 37.98 -6.48
N GLY A 158 -33.63 38.47 -5.34
CA GLY A 158 -33.49 37.74 -4.07
C GLY A 158 -34.23 36.41 -4.05
N ALA A 159 -35.45 36.34 -4.62
CA ALA A 159 -36.15 35.08 -4.78
C ALA A 159 -35.39 34.09 -5.69
N SER A 160 -34.79 34.55 -6.77
CA SER A 160 -33.96 33.74 -7.68
C SER A 160 -32.70 33.20 -6.99
N ASP A 161 -32.04 33.98 -6.13
CA ASP A 161 -30.89 33.49 -5.34
C ASP A 161 -31.30 32.37 -4.36
N ILE A 162 -32.50 32.49 -3.75
CA ILE A 162 -33.03 31.42 -2.88
C ILE A 162 -33.35 30.17 -3.72
N ILE A 163 -34.01 30.29 -4.88
CA ILE A 163 -34.33 29.18 -5.79
C ILE A 163 -33.05 28.51 -6.26
N ALA A 164 -32.05 29.30 -6.65
CA ALA A 164 -30.75 28.72 -7.07
C ALA A 164 -30.06 27.93 -5.96
N GLU A 165 -30.11 28.39 -4.71
CA GLU A 165 -29.59 27.62 -3.57
C GLU A 165 -30.39 26.36 -3.30
N MET A 166 -31.72 26.38 -3.37
CA MET A 166 -32.58 25.19 -3.23
C MET A 166 -32.24 24.14 -4.27
N ILE A 167 -32.10 24.53 -5.53
CA ILE A 167 -31.70 23.64 -6.63
C ILE A 167 -30.30 23.07 -6.41
N SER A 168 -29.37 23.87 -5.95
CA SER A 168 -27.99 23.44 -5.66
C SER A 168 -27.90 22.44 -4.50
N ASP A 169 -28.86 22.46 -3.58
CA ASP A 169 -28.88 21.60 -2.41
C ASP A 169 -29.71 20.30 -2.64
N ASP A 170 -30.37 20.19 -3.78
CA ASP A 170 -31.18 19.03 -4.13
C ASP A 170 -30.29 17.79 -4.37
N ALA A 171 -30.50 16.75 -3.54
CA ALA A 171 -29.70 15.54 -3.54
C ALA A 171 -29.89 14.71 -4.84
N ASP A 172 -31.11 14.70 -5.42
CA ASP A 172 -31.39 13.95 -6.64
C ASP A 172 -30.74 14.59 -7.87
N ILE A 173 -30.77 15.93 -7.93
CA ILE A 173 -30.07 16.69 -8.99
C ILE A 173 -28.55 16.43 -8.90
N ARG A 174 -27.98 16.47 -7.72
CA ARG A 174 -26.56 16.21 -7.49
C ARG A 174 -26.18 14.76 -7.88
N LYS A 175 -26.99 13.81 -7.48
CA LYS A 175 -26.80 12.39 -7.81
C LYS A 175 -26.87 12.18 -9.34
N ALA A 176 -27.89 12.73 -9.99
CA ALA A 176 -28.04 12.63 -11.44
C ALA A 176 -26.86 13.28 -12.19
N LEU A 177 -26.37 14.42 -11.72
CA LEU A 177 -25.23 15.11 -12.31
C LEU A 177 -23.92 14.32 -12.11
N ARG A 178 -23.69 13.78 -10.93
CA ARG A 178 -22.51 12.94 -10.64
C ARG A 178 -22.45 11.75 -11.59
N LEU A 179 -23.52 10.99 -11.72
CA LEU A 179 -23.61 9.86 -12.67
C LEU A 179 -23.39 10.27 -14.13
N LYS A 180 -23.87 11.46 -14.51
CA LYS A 180 -23.65 11.97 -15.86
C LYS A 180 -22.20 12.41 -16.06
N MET A 181 -21.59 13.07 -15.06
CA MET A 181 -20.19 13.50 -15.12
C MET A 181 -19.22 12.31 -15.23
N GLU A 182 -19.44 11.25 -14.48
CA GLU A 182 -18.63 10.02 -14.58
C GLU A 182 -18.59 9.46 -16.01
N ARG A 183 -19.66 9.63 -16.77
CA ARG A 183 -19.78 9.08 -18.13
C ARG A 183 -19.33 10.06 -19.22
N GLN A 184 -19.58 11.35 -19.05
CA GLN A 184 -19.50 12.34 -20.12
C GLN A 184 -18.55 13.50 -19.86
N ALA A 185 -18.16 13.75 -18.60
CA ALA A 185 -17.25 14.85 -18.29
C ALA A 185 -15.88 14.64 -18.93
N VAL A 186 -15.23 15.76 -19.24
CA VAL A 186 -13.93 15.81 -19.89
C VAL A 186 -12.96 16.55 -18.97
N ILE A 187 -11.83 15.90 -18.70
CA ILE A 187 -10.68 16.53 -18.07
C ILE A 187 -9.86 17.25 -19.14
N THR A 188 -9.57 18.51 -18.92
CA THR A 188 -8.71 19.33 -19.77
C THR A 188 -7.55 19.85 -18.96
N VAL A 189 -6.34 19.70 -19.49
CA VAL A 189 -5.10 20.14 -18.87
C VAL A 189 -4.35 21.04 -19.82
N GLN A 190 -3.88 22.18 -19.31
CA GLN A 190 -3.13 23.18 -20.07
C GLN A 190 -1.87 23.55 -19.29
N ALA A 191 -0.80 23.89 -20.00
CA ALA A 191 0.39 24.45 -19.38
C ALA A 191 0.14 25.85 -18.84
N THR A 192 0.65 26.16 -17.66
CA THR A 192 0.64 27.52 -17.10
C THR A 192 1.59 28.43 -17.89
N ALA A 193 2.75 27.92 -18.30
CA ALA A 193 3.75 28.60 -19.14
C ALA A 193 4.23 27.61 -20.24
N PRO A 194 3.58 27.61 -21.44
CA PRO A 194 3.88 26.64 -22.49
C PRO A 194 5.32 26.68 -23.06
N GLU A 195 6.00 27.79 -22.91
CA GLU A 195 7.39 28.03 -23.32
C GLU A 195 8.41 27.31 -22.43
N ASN A 196 8.04 26.98 -21.20
CA ASN A 196 8.93 26.30 -20.27
C ASN A 196 8.87 24.79 -20.51
N ASP A 197 10.03 24.16 -20.72
CA ASP A 197 10.10 22.69 -20.81
C ASP A 197 10.07 22.07 -19.42
N SER A 198 9.30 21.00 -19.28
CA SER A 198 9.18 20.25 -18.03
C SER A 198 8.91 18.78 -18.28
N VAL A 199 9.02 17.96 -17.23
CA VAL A 199 8.65 16.55 -17.26
C VAL A 199 7.16 16.33 -17.55
N TYR A 200 6.34 17.39 -17.44
CA TYR A 200 4.89 17.36 -17.68
C TYR A 200 4.50 17.74 -19.11
N ARG A 201 5.44 17.89 -20.04
CA ARG A 201 5.20 18.34 -21.41
C ARG A 201 4.14 17.53 -22.15
N LEU A 202 4.01 16.23 -21.84
CA LEU A 202 2.97 15.35 -22.40
C LEU A 202 1.55 15.79 -22.03
N TYR A 203 1.38 16.57 -20.97
CA TYR A 203 0.10 17.04 -20.46
C TYR A 203 -0.21 18.51 -20.80
N TYR A 204 0.66 19.23 -21.51
CA TYR A 204 0.48 20.66 -21.81
C TYR A 204 -0.77 20.97 -22.64
N LYS A 205 -1.26 20.00 -23.42
CA LYS A 205 -2.50 20.05 -24.19
C LYS A 205 -3.21 18.71 -24.11
N PHE A 206 -3.49 18.27 -22.89
CA PHE A 206 -4.10 16.98 -22.66
C PHE A 206 -5.61 17.14 -22.48
N THR A 207 -6.39 16.32 -23.18
CA THR A 207 -7.84 16.25 -23.05
C THR A 207 -8.27 14.79 -23.11
N SER A 208 -9.10 14.37 -22.15
CA SER A 208 -9.61 12.99 -22.10
C SER A 208 -10.98 12.95 -21.44
N PRO A 209 -11.88 12.05 -21.87
CA PRO A 209 -13.06 11.73 -21.07
C PRO A 209 -12.63 11.20 -19.69
N VAL A 210 -13.32 11.64 -18.64
CA VAL A 210 -13.07 11.20 -17.25
C VAL A 210 -13.10 9.68 -17.12
N SER A 211 -14.02 9.02 -17.85
CA SER A 211 -14.16 7.56 -17.86
C SER A 211 -12.98 6.78 -18.46
N ARG A 212 -12.05 7.47 -19.16
CA ARG A 212 -10.91 6.85 -19.86
C ARG A 212 -9.56 7.28 -19.34
N VAL A 213 -9.50 8.31 -18.49
CA VAL A 213 -8.24 8.78 -17.93
C VAL A 213 -7.64 7.71 -17.00
N LEU A 214 -6.34 7.49 -17.13
CA LEU A 214 -5.62 6.45 -16.37
C LEU A 214 -5.14 6.98 -15.01
N ASN A 215 -5.07 6.11 -14.00
CA ASN A 215 -4.69 6.48 -12.64
C ASN A 215 -3.32 7.19 -12.59
N HIS A 216 -2.30 6.67 -13.29
CA HIS A 216 -0.98 7.31 -13.32
C HIS A 216 -0.99 8.68 -13.99
N GLN A 217 -1.90 8.92 -14.96
CA GLN A 217 -2.07 10.25 -15.57
C GLN A 217 -2.65 11.24 -14.57
N ILE A 218 -3.64 10.82 -13.77
CA ILE A 218 -4.20 11.65 -12.70
C ILE A 218 -3.13 12.06 -11.69
N LEU A 219 -2.28 11.12 -11.25
CA LEU A 219 -1.19 11.41 -10.31
C LEU A 219 -0.16 12.37 -10.89
N ALA A 220 0.23 12.18 -12.16
CA ALA A 220 1.14 13.08 -12.85
C ALA A 220 0.55 14.48 -13.01
N ILE A 221 -0.72 14.58 -13.42
CA ILE A 221 -1.45 15.83 -13.60
C ILE A 221 -1.59 16.58 -12.25
N ASN A 222 -1.95 15.87 -11.18
CA ASN A 222 -2.07 16.46 -9.84
C ASN A 222 -0.74 17.01 -9.34
N ARG A 223 0.38 16.30 -9.55
CA ARG A 223 1.71 16.79 -9.20
C ARG A 223 2.10 18.01 -10.03
N GLY A 224 1.86 17.97 -11.35
CA GLY A 224 2.15 19.09 -12.23
C GLY A 224 1.33 20.35 -11.90
N GLU A 225 0.08 20.19 -11.45
CA GLU A 225 -0.76 21.28 -10.94
C GLU A 225 -0.23 21.84 -9.61
N LYS A 226 0.17 20.95 -8.67
CA LYS A 226 0.76 21.32 -7.37
C LYS A 226 2.09 22.07 -7.51
N GLU A 227 2.84 21.77 -8.56
CA GLU A 227 4.12 22.42 -8.90
C GLU A 227 3.94 23.64 -9.84
N ASP A 228 2.70 24.09 -10.07
CA ASP A 228 2.34 25.25 -10.91
C ASP A 228 2.73 25.16 -12.41
N TYR A 229 3.01 23.95 -12.91
CA TYR A 229 3.25 23.72 -14.34
C TYR A 229 1.95 23.55 -15.14
N LEU A 230 0.91 23.03 -14.50
CA LEU A 230 -0.34 22.66 -15.16
C LEU A 230 -1.54 23.36 -14.51
N LYS A 231 -2.52 23.68 -15.35
CA LYS A 231 -3.89 24.10 -14.95
C LYS A 231 -4.87 23.03 -15.41
N VAL A 232 -5.71 22.57 -14.48
CA VAL A 232 -6.61 21.44 -14.72
C VAL A 232 -8.04 21.85 -14.51
N SER A 233 -8.94 21.41 -15.38
CA SER A 233 -10.38 21.58 -15.25
C SER A 233 -11.14 20.31 -15.67
N ILE A 234 -12.30 20.09 -15.04
CA ILE A 234 -13.23 19.03 -15.42
C ILE A 234 -14.59 19.67 -15.72
N THR A 235 -15.02 19.55 -16.95
CA THR A 235 -16.26 20.19 -17.41
C THR A 235 -17.16 19.19 -18.13
N MET A 236 -18.47 19.49 -18.10
CA MET A 236 -19.42 18.81 -18.95
C MET A 236 -19.37 19.40 -20.37
N PRO A 237 -19.51 18.59 -21.44
CA PRO A 237 -19.54 19.07 -22.81
C PRO A 237 -20.74 20.02 -23.06
N GLY A 238 -20.49 21.19 -23.65
CA GLY A 238 -21.53 22.13 -24.03
C GLY A 238 -22.45 22.54 -22.86
N SER A 239 -23.76 22.65 -23.14
CA SER A 239 -24.82 23.00 -22.18
C SER A 239 -25.46 21.79 -21.48
N GLU A 240 -24.86 20.62 -21.58
CA GLU A 240 -25.44 19.34 -21.09
C GLU A 240 -25.70 19.35 -19.56
N GLY A 241 -24.87 20.02 -18.78
CA GLY A 241 -25.07 20.15 -17.33
C GLY A 241 -26.25 21.05 -16.98
N GLN A 242 -26.33 22.25 -17.58
CA GLN A 242 -27.49 23.16 -17.45
C GLN A 242 -28.77 22.48 -17.90
N ALA A 243 -28.76 21.81 -19.05
CA ALA A 243 -29.91 21.09 -19.59
C ALA A 243 -30.41 19.96 -18.68
N LEU A 244 -29.49 19.29 -17.94
CA LEU A 244 -29.87 18.30 -16.93
C LEU A 244 -30.62 18.96 -15.79
N VAL A 245 -30.03 20.02 -15.18
CA VAL A 245 -30.63 20.74 -14.05
C VAL A 245 -32.00 21.31 -14.45
N CYS A 246 -32.08 21.98 -15.60
CA CYS A 246 -33.34 22.50 -16.11
C CYS A 246 -34.42 21.39 -16.28
N ARG A 247 -34.04 20.21 -16.78
CA ARG A 247 -34.99 19.09 -16.90
C ARG A 247 -35.51 18.55 -15.59
N CYS A 248 -34.68 18.56 -14.55
CA CYS A 248 -35.09 18.13 -13.21
C CYS A 248 -36.03 19.14 -12.54
N VAL A 249 -35.90 20.42 -12.84
CA VAL A 249 -36.57 21.51 -12.13
C VAL A 249 -37.81 22.03 -12.85
N LEU A 250 -37.78 22.15 -14.20
CA LEU A 250 -38.86 22.75 -14.97
C LEU A 250 -40.02 21.77 -15.14
N LYS A 251 -41.23 22.20 -14.78
CA LYS A 251 -42.47 21.39 -14.96
C LYS A 251 -42.86 21.32 -16.41
N PRO A 252 -43.11 20.12 -17.00
CA PRO A 252 -43.42 19.95 -18.42
C PRO A 252 -44.75 20.57 -18.85
N THR A 253 -45.70 20.72 -17.92
CA THR A 253 -47.07 21.19 -18.16
C THR A 253 -47.26 22.68 -17.90
N ALA A 254 -46.33 23.34 -17.26
CA ALA A 254 -46.38 24.75 -16.98
C ALA A 254 -45.81 25.58 -18.14
N ARG A 255 -46.35 26.76 -18.41
CA ARG A 255 -45.65 27.79 -19.19
C ARG A 255 -44.29 27.97 -18.53
N VAL A 256 -43.21 27.62 -19.30
CA VAL A 256 -41.84 27.68 -18.75
C VAL A 256 -41.60 29.05 -18.10
N CYS A 257 -41.45 29.07 -16.77
CA CYS A 257 -41.16 30.30 -16.03
C CYS A 257 -39.71 30.72 -16.32
N PRO A 258 -39.49 31.87 -17.03
CA PRO A 258 -38.13 32.31 -17.38
C PRO A 258 -37.23 32.50 -16.14
N ILE A 259 -37.83 32.94 -15.02
CA ILE A 259 -37.11 33.18 -13.76
C ILE A 259 -36.59 31.88 -13.17
N VAL A 260 -37.41 30.82 -13.14
CA VAL A 260 -36.97 29.50 -12.63
C VAL A 260 -35.90 28.92 -13.54
N ARG A 261 -36.01 29.07 -14.86
CA ARG A 261 -34.98 28.65 -15.81
C ARG A 261 -33.65 29.38 -15.56
N ALA A 262 -33.69 30.69 -15.47
CA ALA A 262 -32.50 31.51 -15.20
C ALA A 262 -31.87 31.18 -13.84
N ALA A 263 -32.70 30.93 -12.80
CA ALA A 263 -32.22 30.47 -11.50
C ALA A 263 -31.59 29.08 -11.55
N ALA A 264 -32.10 28.18 -12.39
CA ALA A 264 -31.52 26.82 -12.60
C ALA A 264 -30.17 26.86 -13.34
N GLU A 265 -30.07 27.75 -14.34
CA GLU A 265 -28.81 28.00 -15.07
C GLU A 265 -27.76 28.61 -14.14
N ASP A 266 -28.13 29.66 -13.36
CA ASP A 266 -27.24 30.24 -12.35
C ASP A 266 -26.84 29.24 -11.25
N ALA A 267 -27.79 28.43 -10.77
CA ALA A 267 -27.51 27.36 -9.80
C ALA A 267 -26.43 26.40 -10.34
N TYR A 268 -26.54 26.00 -11.59
CA TYR A 268 -25.53 25.14 -12.21
C TYR A 268 -24.19 25.85 -12.30
N ASP A 269 -24.12 27.00 -12.96
CA ASP A 269 -22.85 27.66 -13.28
C ASP A 269 -22.10 28.12 -12.02
N ARG A 270 -22.81 28.72 -11.08
CA ARG A 270 -22.21 29.37 -9.90
C ARG A 270 -22.05 28.43 -8.70
N LEU A 271 -22.96 27.48 -8.48
CA LEU A 271 -23.00 26.69 -7.26
C LEU A 271 -22.68 25.21 -7.51
N ILE A 272 -23.29 24.58 -8.53
CA ILE A 272 -23.22 23.15 -8.72
C ILE A 272 -21.94 22.77 -9.49
N ALA A 273 -21.67 23.35 -10.65
CA ALA A 273 -20.54 22.95 -11.50
C ALA A 273 -19.19 23.06 -10.80
N PRO A 274 -18.84 24.16 -10.07
CA PRO A 274 -17.58 24.23 -9.34
C PRO A 274 -17.49 23.23 -8.18
N SER A 275 -18.62 22.88 -7.58
CA SER A 275 -18.70 21.87 -6.50
C SER A 275 -18.52 20.47 -7.07
N ALA A 276 -19.20 20.15 -8.17
CA ALA A 276 -19.15 18.87 -8.84
C ALA A 276 -17.77 18.60 -9.49
N GLU A 277 -17.12 19.63 -10.00
CA GLU A 277 -15.74 19.55 -10.49
C GLU A 277 -14.79 19.14 -9.37
N ARG A 278 -14.83 19.81 -8.20
CA ARG A 278 -14.01 19.46 -7.04
C ARG A 278 -14.28 18.05 -6.55
N GLU A 279 -15.54 17.63 -6.50
CA GLU A 279 -15.94 16.29 -6.12
C GLU A 279 -15.38 15.26 -7.10
N MET A 280 -15.52 15.47 -8.41
CA MET A 280 -14.97 14.57 -9.44
C MET A 280 -13.45 14.50 -9.37
N ARG A 281 -12.77 15.64 -9.14
CA ARG A 281 -11.31 15.68 -8.92
C ARG A 281 -10.91 14.83 -7.72
N SER A 282 -11.65 14.92 -6.59
CA SER A 282 -11.41 14.10 -5.40
C SER A 282 -11.59 12.61 -5.71
N VAL A 283 -12.70 12.24 -6.32
CA VAL A 283 -12.99 10.83 -6.69
C VAL A 283 -11.89 10.22 -7.56
N LEU A 284 -11.44 10.96 -8.59
CA LEU A 284 -10.35 10.50 -9.46
C LEU A 284 -9.03 10.38 -8.72
N THR A 285 -8.74 11.35 -7.85
CA THR A 285 -7.52 11.35 -7.04
C THR A 285 -7.49 10.20 -6.04
N ASP A 286 -8.61 9.97 -5.33
CA ASP A 286 -8.73 8.89 -4.36
C ASP A 286 -8.60 7.52 -5.03
N LYS A 287 -9.27 7.33 -6.19
CA LYS A 287 -9.15 6.10 -6.98
C LYS A 287 -7.71 5.87 -7.48
N ALA A 288 -7.05 6.92 -7.94
CA ALA A 288 -5.66 6.84 -8.40
C ALA A 288 -4.69 6.56 -7.26
N ALA A 289 -4.92 7.18 -6.08
CA ALA A 289 -4.13 6.96 -4.88
C ALA A 289 -4.27 5.52 -4.36
N GLU A 290 -5.49 4.98 -4.25
CA GLU A 290 -5.70 3.59 -3.81
C GLU A 290 -5.02 2.59 -4.75
N SER A 291 -5.13 2.80 -6.08
CA SER A 291 -4.43 1.97 -7.06
C SER A 291 -2.90 2.02 -6.90
N ALA A 292 -2.34 3.21 -6.67
CA ALA A 292 -0.91 3.37 -6.46
C ALA A 292 -0.43 2.73 -5.14
N ILE A 293 -1.17 2.93 -4.05
CA ILE A 293 -0.87 2.34 -2.74
C ILE A 293 -0.88 0.81 -2.82
N MET A 294 -1.84 0.22 -3.54
CA MET A 294 -1.87 -1.23 -3.77
C MET A 294 -0.61 -1.70 -4.51
N ASN A 295 -0.20 -1.00 -5.56
CA ASN A 295 1.03 -1.30 -6.29
C ASN A 295 2.28 -1.15 -5.41
N PHE A 296 2.32 -0.16 -4.51
CA PHE A 296 3.43 -0.01 -3.56
C PHE A 296 3.53 -1.19 -2.60
N GLY A 297 2.40 -1.71 -2.11
CA GLY A 297 2.36 -2.94 -1.32
C GLY A 297 2.89 -4.15 -2.10
N LEU A 298 2.48 -4.29 -3.36
CA LEU A 298 2.97 -5.35 -4.26
C LEU A 298 4.48 -5.26 -4.52
N ASN A 299 5.05 -4.07 -4.53
CA ASN A 299 6.50 -3.86 -4.70
C ASN A 299 7.27 -4.04 -3.38
N LEU A 300 6.67 -3.67 -2.23
CA LEU A 300 7.30 -3.80 -0.92
C LEU A 300 7.46 -5.26 -0.49
N LYS A 301 6.40 -6.07 -0.64
CA LYS A 301 6.38 -7.46 -0.18
C LYS A 301 7.57 -8.29 -0.68
N PRO A 302 7.90 -8.31 -1.99
CA PRO A 302 9.06 -9.06 -2.48
C PRO A 302 10.41 -8.52 -1.99
N LEU A 303 10.53 -7.22 -1.71
CA LEU A 303 11.76 -6.66 -1.13
C LEU A 303 12.00 -7.19 0.29
N LEU A 304 10.93 -7.29 1.10
CA LEU A 304 10.98 -7.84 2.44
C LEU A 304 11.20 -9.36 2.43
N MET A 305 10.63 -10.04 1.45
CA MET A 305 10.66 -11.51 1.33
C MET A 305 11.86 -12.03 0.53
N GLN A 306 12.84 -11.19 0.18
CA GLN A 306 14.06 -11.67 -0.49
C GLN A 306 14.76 -12.75 0.32
N ARG A 307 15.29 -13.76 -0.38
CA ARG A 307 16.03 -14.86 0.25
C ARG A 307 17.26 -14.33 0.97
N PRO A 308 17.42 -14.62 2.27
CA PRO A 308 18.57 -14.18 3.05
C PRO A 308 19.83 -14.97 2.69
N VAL A 309 21.01 -14.33 2.83
CA VAL A 309 22.33 -14.94 2.68
C VAL A 309 22.96 -15.04 4.08
N LYS A 310 22.49 -16.01 4.86
CA LYS A 310 22.87 -16.18 6.29
C LYS A 310 24.22 -16.90 6.46
N GLY A 311 24.87 -16.63 7.58
CA GLY A 311 26.02 -17.40 8.08
C GLY A 311 27.38 -17.01 7.49
N PHE A 312 27.44 -16.01 6.62
CA PHE A 312 28.70 -15.56 6.00
C PHE A 312 29.12 -14.18 6.50
N VAL A 313 30.42 -13.99 6.63
CA VAL A 313 30.99 -12.66 6.86
C VAL A 313 30.78 -11.82 5.62
N THR A 314 30.17 -10.67 5.79
CA THR A 314 29.73 -9.77 4.71
C THR A 314 30.35 -8.39 4.90
N MET A 315 30.85 -7.81 3.79
CA MET A 315 31.29 -6.43 3.74
C MET A 315 30.21 -5.57 3.11
N GLY A 316 29.79 -4.49 3.78
CA GLY A 316 28.90 -3.47 3.22
C GLY A 316 29.67 -2.28 2.73
N LEU A 317 29.36 -1.83 1.53
CA LEU A 317 29.91 -0.62 0.93
C LEU A 317 28.77 0.38 0.69
N ASP A 318 28.87 1.56 1.30
CA ASP A 318 27.98 2.69 1.09
C ASP A 318 28.71 3.72 0.22
N PRO A 319 28.45 3.75 -1.11
CA PRO A 319 29.19 4.57 -2.04
C PRO A 319 28.95 6.07 -1.85
N GLY A 320 29.95 6.90 -2.14
CA GLY A 320 29.82 8.34 -2.10
C GLY A 320 31.00 9.07 -2.74
N TYR A 321 30.73 10.16 -3.49
CA TYR A 321 31.80 10.95 -4.13
C TYR A 321 32.56 11.81 -3.14
N ARG A 322 31.88 12.68 -2.38
CA ARG A 322 32.53 13.68 -1.53
C ARG A 322 33.02 13.12 -0.19
N ASN A 323 32.22 12.31 0.44
CA ASN A 323 32.47 11.79 1.79
C ASN A 323 33.13 10.41 1.78
N GLY A 324 33.59 9.94 0.62
CA GLY A 324 34.16 8.60 0.43
C GLY A 324 33.12 7.48 0.49
N CYS A 325 33.58 6.27 0.21
CA CYS A 325 32.83 5.04 0.37
C CYS A 325 33.01 4.53 1.81
N LYS A 326 31.94 4.40 2.57
CA LYS A 326 31.92 3.86 3.92
C LYS A 326 31.91 2.35 3.84
N VAL A 327 32.64 1.73 4.72
CA VAL A 327 32.88 0.29 4.74
C VAL A 327 32.55 -0.26 6.12
N ALA A 328 31.77 -1.33 6.17
CA ALA A 328 31.56 -2.11 7.39
C ALA A 328 31.69 -3.60 7.09
N VAL A 329 32.37 -4.33 7.95
CA VAL A 329 32.43 -5.80 7.90
C VAL A 329 31.61 -6.32 9.05
N VAL A 330 30.65 -7.21 8.75
CA VAL A 330 29.82 -7.86 9.74
C VAL A 330 30.02 -9.38 9.71
N ASP A 331 29.95 -10.03 10.87
CA ASP A 331 30.00 -11.49 10.96
C ASP A 331 28.70 -12.14 10.48
N GLY A 332 28.62 -13.46 10.47
CA GLY A 332 27.43 -14.20 10.05
C GLY A 332 26.17 -13.96 10.88
N THR A 333 26.27 -13.26 12.03
CA THR A 333 25.15 -12.88 12.89
C THR A 333 24.79 -11.40 12.77
N GLY A 334 25.51 -10.65 11.92
CA GLY A 334 25.32 -9.21 11.72
C GLY A 334 26.04 -8.32 12.72
N ARG A 335 26.92 -8.87 13.60
CA ARG A 335 27.76 -8.10 14.51
C ARG A 335 28.89 -7.43 13.72
N VAL A 336 29.16 -6.16 14.01
CA VAL A 336 30.24 -5.42 13.35
C VAL A 336 31.61 -5.90 13.85
N LEU A 337 32.48 -6.26 12.90
CA LEU A 337 33.85 -6.68 13.13
C LEU A 337 34.87 -5.58 12.85
N ASP A 338 34.63 -4.77 11.82
CA ASP A 338 35.58 -3.74 11.38
C ASP A 338 34.85 -2.66 10.56
N THR A 339 35.37 -1.44 10.55
CA THR A 339 34.83 -0.33 9.77
C THR A 339 35.96 0.51 9.20
N ASN A 340 35.71 1.15 8.03
CA ASN A 340 36.65 2.06 7.39
C ASN A 340 35.94 3.06 6.48
N VAL A 341 36.69 4.05 5.97
CA VAL A 341 36.25 4.95 4.89
C VAL A 341 37.34 4.99 3.84
N VAL A 342 36.98 4.71 2.57
CA VAL A 342 37.91 4.73 1.43
C VAL A 342 37.43 5.71 0.35
N TYR A 343 38.33 6.17 -0.50
CA TYR A 343 38.04 7.22 -1.47
C TYR A 343 38.35 6.79 -2.92
N PRO A 344 37.64 5.78 -3.46
CA PRO A 344 37.96 5.20 -4.76
C PRO A 344 37.75 6.14 -5.95
N THR A 345 36.97 7.20 -5.76
CA THR A 345 36.53 8.10 -6.83
C THR A 345 37.39 9.37 -6.96
N PHE A 346 38.34 9.61 -6.05
CA PHE A 346 39.12 10.86 -6.03
C PHE A 346 40.28 10.86 -7.01
N SER A 347 41.03 9.76 -7.13
CA SER A 347 42.13 9.59 -8.04
C SER A 347 42.49 8.11 -8.20
N GLN A 348 43.27 7.76 -9.22
CA GLN A 348 43.77 6.40 -9.44
C GLN A 348 44.60 5.91 -8.24
N ILE A 349 45.44 6.77 -7.63
CA ILE A 349 46.24 6.43 -6.45
C ILE A 349 45.33 6.09 -5.26
N LYS A 350 44.26 6.87 -5.05
CA LYS A 350 43.30 6.63 -3.99
C LYS A 350 42.45 5.36 -4.23
N LYS A 351 42.17 5.04 -5.48
CA LYS A 351 41.52 3.77 -5.84
C LYS A 351 42.42 2.57 -5.51
N GLU A 352 43.70 2.61 -5.84
CA GLU A 352 44.65 1.56 -5.50
C GLU A 352 44.86 1.41 -3.98
N GLU A 353 44.87 2.54 -3.24
CA GLU A 353 44.90 2.54 -1.77
C GLU A 353 43.65 1.88 -1.23
N ALA A 354 42.45 2.21 -1.74
CA ALA A 354 41.17 1.59 -1.36
C ALA A 354 41.20 0.08 -1.60
N ILE A 355 41.63 -0.39 -2.76
CA ILE A 355 41.77 -1.81 -3.09
C ILE A 355 42.67 -2.54 -2.07
N ARG A 356 43.84 -1.94 -1.72
CA ARG A 356 44.74 -2.53 -0.73
C ARG A 356 44.08 -2.65 0.67
N ILE A 357 43.44 -1.58 1.14
CA ILE A 357 42.72 -1.56 2.44
C ILE A 357 41.63 -2.63 2.44
N LEU A 358 40.74 -2.62 1.46
CA LEU A 358 39.61 -3.55 1.40
C LEU A 358 40.06 -5.00 1.25
N SER A 359 41.07 -5.29 0.42
CA SER A 359 41.66 -6.62 0.29
C SER A 359 42.25 -7.12 1.60
N SER A 360 42.88 -6.25 2.40
CA SER A 360 43.38 -6.58 3.72
C SER A 360 42.24 -6.93 4.69
N MET A 361 41.16 -6.13 4.71
CA MET A 361 39.99 -6.41 5.54
C MET A 361 39.29 -7.71 5.14
N ILE A 362 39.19 -8.00 3.82
CA ILE A 362 38.59 -9.25 3.30
C ILE A 362 39.39 -10.47 3.78
N ARG A 363 40.71 -10.45 3.68
CA ARG A 363 41.59 -11.55 4.14
C ARG A 363 41.56 -11.69 5.66
N LYS A 364 41.62 -10.56 6.40
CA LYS A 364 41.62 -10.54 7.88
C LYS A 364 40.37 -11.17 8.46
N HIS A 365 39.19 -10.89 7.89
CA HIS A 365 37.91 -11.32 8.41
C HIS A 365 37.26 -12.47 7.61
N SER A 366 37.94 -12.99 6.59
CA SER A 366 37.40 -14.06 5.71
C SER A 366 36.07 -13.72 5.07
N VAL A 367 35.96 -12.47 4.56
CA VAL A 367 34.73 -11.98 3.89
C VAL A 367 34.42 -12.82 2.67
N ARG A 368 33.17 -13.24 2.54
CA ARG A 368 32.69 -14.06 1.39
C ARG A 368 31.83 -13.26 0.43
N HIS A 369 31.08 -12.27 0.93
CA HIS A 369 30.17 -11.47 0.12
C HIS A 369 30.37 -9.98 0.37
N ILE A 370 30.24 -9.21 -0.72
CA ILE A 370 30.32 -7.75 -0.68
C ILE A 370 28.94 -7.22 -1.11
N ALA A 371 28.28 -6.47 -0.23
CA ALA A 371 27.04 -5.77 -0.51
C ALA A 371 27.34 -4.31 -0.87
N ILE A 372 27.01 -3.88 -2.07
CA ILE A 372 27.26 -2.51 -2.55
C ILE A 372 25.91 -1.79 -2.64
N GLY A 373 25.78 -0.64 -1.97
CA GLY A 373 24.60 0.22 -2.10
C GLY A 373 24.41 0.73 -3.55
N ASN A 374 23.15 0.84 -4.00
CA ASN A 374 22.83 1.25 -5.37
C ASN A 374 22.70 2.77 -5.58
N GLY A 375 23.20 3.58 -4.66
CA GLY A 375 23.13 5.04 -4.74
C GLY A 375 24.23 5.69 -5.56
N THR A 376 24.55 6.93 -5.17
CA THR A 376 25.53 7.77 -5.84
C THR A 376 26.93 7.13 -5.77
N ALA A 377 27.69 7.11 -6.87
CA ALA A 377 29.01 6.46 -7.01
C ALA A 377 29.01 4.91 -6.90
N SER A 378 27.85 4.27 -7.02
CA SER A 378 27.73 2.80 -7.03
C SER A 378 28.55 2.16 -8.15
N ARG A 379 28.55 2.74 -9.34
CA ARG A 379 29.28 2.25 -10.54
C ARG A 379 30.79 2.18 -10.33
N GLU A 380 31.34 3.26 -9.85
CA GLU A 380 32.79 3.38 -9.61
C GLU A 380 33.22 2.42 -8.50
N THR A 381 32.37 2.27 -7.49
CA THR A 381 32.57 1.31 -6.38
C THR A 381 32.48 -0.13 -6.88
N GLU A 382 31.51 -0.43 -7.75
CA GLU A 382 31.37 -1.75 -8.38
C GLU A 382 32.56 -2.08 -9.26
N ALA A 383 32.98 -1.16 -10.15
CA ALA A 383 34.15 -1.35 -11.00
C ALA A 383 35.44 -1.59 -10.18
N MET A 384 35.64 -0.84 -9.10
CA MET A 384 36.72 -1.08 -8.15
C MET A 384 36.63 -2.45 -7.50
N THR A 385 35.43 -2.83 -7.07
CA THR A 385 35.20 -4.13 -6.41
C THR A 385 35.51 -5.29 -7.34
N VAL A 386 35.09 -5.23 -8.60
CA VAL A 386 35.38 -6.27 -9.60
C VAL A 386 36.90 -6.39 -9.86
N GLU A 387 37.58 -5.26 -9.97
CA GLU A 387 39.05 -5.27 -10.10
C GLU A 387 39.69 -5.94 -8.89
N MET A 388 39.22 -5.62 -7.69
CA MET A 388 39.76 -6.15 -6.43
C MET A 388 39.52 -7.66 -6.26
N ILE A 389 38.34 -8.17 -6.58
CA ILE A 389 37.98 -9.58 -6.32
C ILE A 389 38.61 -10.56 -7.31
N ARG A 390 39.18 -10.09 -8.44
CA ARG A 390 39.92 -10.94 -9.37
C ARG A 390 41.06 -11.71 -8.69
N ASP A 391 41.70 -11.08 -7.69
CA ASP A 391 42.79 -11.68 -6.91
C ASP A 391 42.31 -12.31 -5.58
N LEU A 392 40.99 -12.43 -5.38
CA LEU A 392 40.39 -12.92 -4.16
C LEU A 392 39.37 -14.05 -4.46
N PRO A 393 39.85 -15.29 -4.75
CA PRO A 393 38.97 -16.39 -5.13
C PRO A 393 37.96 -16.69 -4.03
N GLY A 394 36.72 -16.94 -4.42
CA GLY A 394 35.62 -17.26 -3.52
C GLY A 394 34.93 -16.04 -2.89
N VAL A 395 35.29 -14.81 -3.27
CA VAL A 395 34.57 -13.59 -2.92
C VAL A 395 33.62 -13.24 -4.08
N SER A 396 32.40 -12.89 -3.76
CA SER A 396 31.40 -12.40 -4.72
C SER A 396 30.79 -11.10 -4.24
N TYR A 397 30.13 -10.36 -5.13
CA TYR A 397 29.43 -9.13 -4.77
C TYR A 397 27.99 -9.13 -5.27
N VAL A 398 27.19 -8.23 -4.70
CA VAL A 398 25.82 -7.96 -5.13
C VAL A 398 25.50 -6.48 -4.89
N ILE A 399 24.70 -5.92 -5.79
CA ILE A 399 24.14 -4.58 -5.60
C ILE A 399 22.90 -4.69 -4.73
N VAL A 400 22.89 -3.99 -3.60
CA VAL A 400 21.79 -3.98 -2.61
C VAL A 400 21.04 -2.65 -2.69
N ASN A 401 19.73 -2.72 -2.64
CA ASN A 401 18.92 -1.50 -2.55
C ASN A 401 19.19 -0.79 -1.22
N GLU A 402 19.74 0.44 -1.27
CA GLU A 402 20.07 1.24 -0.08
C GLU A 402 18.95 2.18 0.36
N ALA A 403 17.78 2.18 -0.31
CA ALA A 403 16.67 3.06 0.03
C ALA A 403 16.37 3.00 1.53
N GLY A 404 16.23 4.18 2.15
CA GLY A 404 16.02 4.32 3.59
C GLY A 404 17.24 4.06 4.48
N ALA A 405 18.40 3.63 3.96
CA ALA A 405 19.59 3.42 4.80
C ALA A 405 20.07 4.72 5.47
N SER A 406 19.98 5.85 4.77
CA SER A 406 20.27 7.17 5.34
C SER A 406 19.27 7.57 6.42
N VAL A 407 17.99 7.23 6.26
CA VAL A 407 16.94 7.48 7.26
C VAL A 407 17.21 6.64 8.51
N TYR A 408 17.53 5.35 8.35
CA TYR A 408 17.93 4.49 9.45
C TYR A 408 19.15 5.05 10.17
N SER A 409 20.22 5.39 9.46
CA SER A 409 21.48 5.84 10.07
C SER A 409 21.32 7.11 10.91
N ALA A 410 20.41 8.00 10.55
CA ALA A 410 20.06 9.21 11.29
C ALA A 410 19.02 8.99 12.40
N SER A 411 18.43 7.79 12.50
CA SER A 411 17.37 7.49 13.46
C SER A 411 17.91 7.33 14.91
N LYS A 412 17.00 7.55 15.88
CA LYS A 412 17.28 7.27 17.28
C LYS A 412 17.65 5.80 17.51
N LEU A 413 16.97 4.89 16.80
CA LEU A 413 17.24 3.46 16.88
C LEU A 413 18.69 3.13 16.49
N ALA A 414 19.18 3.69 15.39
CA ALA A 414 20.55 3.47 14.95
C ALA A 414 21.58 4.10 15.92
N ALA A 415 21.23 5.24 16.56
CA ALA A 415 22.06 5.86 17.58
C ALA A 415 22.15 5.00 18.86
N GLU A 416 21.05 4.35 19.26
CA GLU A 416 21.04 3.41 20.38
C GLU A 416 21.79 2.10 20.05
N GLU A 417 21.68 1.61 18.80
CA GLU A 417 22.35 0.39 18.34
C GLU A 417 23.87 0.57 18.15
N PHE A 418 24.29 1.78 17.73
CA PHE A 418 25.67 2.14 17.45
C PHE A 418 26.04 3.52 18.04
N PRO A 419 26.14 3.65 19.37
CA PRO A 419 26.41 4.93 20.00
C PRO A 419 27.77 5.52 19.61
N ASP A 420 28.77 4.66 19.38
CA ASP A 420 30.15 5.07 19.09
C ASP A 420 30.43 5.27 17.58
N PHE A 421 29.46 5.02 16.70
CA PHE A 421 29.65 5.13 15.25
C PHE A 421 29.14 6.46 14.72
N ASP A 422 29.91 7.04 13.81
CA ASP A 422 29.44 8.15 12.96
C ASP A 422 28.18 7.72 12.20
N VAL A 423 27.24 8.65 12.04
CA VAL A 423 26.01 8.47 11.28
C VAL A 423 26.28 7.83 9.90
N ASN A 424 27.37 8.24 9.25
CA ASN A 424 27.71 7.70 7.93
C ASN A 424 28.14 6.23 7.94
N LEU A 425 28.73 5.70 9.00
CA LEU A 425 29.16 4.29 9.08
C LEU A 425 27.98 3.34 9.32
N ARG A 426 26.91 3.82 9.97
CA ARG A 426 25.74 3.01 10.27
C ARG A 426 25.00 2.57 8.98
N SER A 427 25.04 3.36 7.91
CA SER A 427 24.45 2.98 6.62
C SER A 427 25.18 1.79 5.98
N ALA A 428 26.51 1.74 6.03
CA ALA A 428 27.29 0.62 5.51
C ALA A 428 26.99 -0.69 6.28
N VAL A 429 26.79 -0.60 7.60
CA VAL A 429 26.35 -1.75 8.40
C VAL A 429 24.96 -2.22 7.94
N SER A 430 24.03 -1.29 7.74
CA SER A 430 22.68 -1.62 7.27
C SER A 430 22.72 -2.30 5.90
N ILE A 431 23.54 -1.80 4.95
CA ILE A 431 23.71 -2.40 3.61
C ILE A 431 24.22 -3.84 3.72
N ALA A 432 25.22 -4.11 4.56
CA ALA A 432 25.74 -5.47 4.78
C ALA A 432 24.66 -6.41 5.34
N ARG A 433 23.93 -5.97 6.36
CA ARG A 433 22.86 -6.74 7.01
C ARG A 433 21.65 -6.99 6.11
N ARG A 434 21.34 -6.08 5.17
CA ARG A 434 20.28 -6.30 4.17
C ARG A 434 20.54 -7.49 3.26
N LEU A 435 21.80 -7.81 3.00
CA LEU A 435 22.13 -9.03 2.27
C LEU A 435 21.94 -10.26 3.16
N GLN A 436 22.32 -10.18 4.44
CA GLN A 436 22.22 -11.29 5.38
C GLN A 436 20.78 -11.63 5.73
N ASP A 437 19.96 -10.64 6.07
CA ASP A 437 18.51 -10.78 6.28
C ASP A 437 17.78 -9.48 5.96
N PRO A 438 17.23 -9.35 4.73
CA PRO A 438 16.51 -8.15 4.29
C PRO A 438 15.35 -7.78 5.21
N LEU A 439 14.52 -8.74 5.63
CA LEU A 439 13.35 -8.51 6.48
C LEU A 439 13.76 -7.95 7.84
N ALA A 440 14.71 -8.59 8.52
CA ALA A 440 15.16 -8.18 9.85
C ALA A 440 15.75 -6.77 9.88
N GLU A 441 16.34 -6.33 8.77
CA GLU A 441 16.92 -4.99 8.68
C GLU A 441 15.92 -3.94 8.18
N LEU A 442 15.10 -4.26 7.17
CA LEU A 442 14.14 -3.30 6.59
C LEU A 442 12.99 -2.94 7.53
N VAL A 443 12.60 -3.82 8.46
CA VAL A 443 11.59 -3.50 9.49
C VAL A 443 12.01 -2.40 10.47
N LYS A 444 13.32 -2.06 10.52
CA LYS A 444 13.85 -0.95 11.32
C LYS A 444 13.59 0.41 10.70
N ILE A 445 13.14 0.44 9.45
CA ILE A 445 12.95 1.63 8.63
C ILE A 445 11.45 1.83 8.42
N ASP A 446 11.00 3.07 8.48
CA ASP A 446 9.65 3.41 8.04
C ASP A 446 9.45 2.96 6.59
N PRO A 447 8.48 2.10 6.27
CA PRO A 447 8.26 1.60 4.91
C PRO A 447 8.11 2.70 3.87
N LYS A 448 7.65 3.89 4.27
CA LYS A 448 7.59 5.08 3.39
C LYS A 448 8.95 5.60 2.95
N ALA A 449 10.01 5.31 3.69
CA ALA A 449 11.37 5.65 3.31
C ALA A 449 11.99 4.64 2.32
N ILE A 450 11.34 3.49 2.13
CA ILE A 450 11.71 2.53 1.10
C ILE A 450 11.04 2.96 -0.21
N GLY A 451 11.84 3.25 -1.25
CA GLY A 451 11.33 3.67 -2.55
C GLY A 451 10.65 2.52 -3.28
N VAL A 452 9.33 2.39 -3.14
CA VAL A 452 8.53 1.30 -3.73
C VAL A 452 7.67 1.75 -4.92
N GLY A 453 7.68 3.04 -5.26
CA GLY A 453 6.98 3.53 -6.43
C GLY A 453 7.01 5.03 -6.64
N GLN A 454 6.68 5.43 -7.86
CA GLN A 454 6.55 6.83 -8.25
C GLN A 454 5.31 7.45 -7.56
N TYR A 455 5.35 8.73 -7.22
CA TYR A 455 4.27 9.46 -6.53
C TYR A 455 4.00 9.05 -5.07
N GLN A 456 4.81 8.21 -4.46
CA GLN A 456 4.63 7.73 -3.09
C GLN A 456 4.45 8.89 -2.08
N HIS A 457 5.18 9.99 -2.25
CA HIS A 457 5.10 11.18 -1.37
C HIS A 457 3.87 12.07 -1.61
N ASP A 458 3.08 11.80 -2.65
CA ASP A 458 1.83 12.50 -2.94
C ASP A 458 0.60 11.79 -2.38
N MET A 459 0.79 10.60 -1.83
CA MET A 459 -0.31 9.79 -1.27
C MET A 459 -0.78 10.32 0.08
N PRO A 460 -2.07 10.08 0.46
CA PRO A 460 -2.56 10.35 1.80
C PRO A 460 -1.71 9.61 2.85
N PRO A 461 -1.01 10.32 3.76
CA PRO A 461 0.01 9.70 4.62
C PRO A 461 -0.54 8.57 5.49
N LYS A 462 -1.70 8.78 6.13
CA LYS A 462 -2.32 7.78 7.02
C LYS A 462 -2.69 6.50 6.26
N ARG A 463 -3.27 6.65 5.06
CA ARG A 463 -3.68 5.49 4.24
C ARG A 463 -2.48 4.71 3.73
N LEU A 464 -1.41 5.43 3.36
CA LEU A 464 -0.15 4.82 2.96
C LEU A 464 0.50 4.06 4.13
N ASP A 465 0.52 4.65 5.34
CA ASP A 465 1.05 4.00 6.54
C ASP A 465 0.32 2.70 6.87
N GLU A 466 -1.01 2.73 6.87
CA GLU A 466 -1.83 1.56 7.12
C GLU A 466 -1.55 0.43 6.11
N ALA A 467 -1.51 0.76 4.82
CA ALA A 467 -1.32 -0.23 3.77
C ALA A 467 0.09 -0.84 3.78
N LEU A 468 1.14 -0.02 3.90
CA LEU A 468 2.52 -0.53 3.93
C LEU A 468 2.82 -1.25 5.25
N GLY A 469 2.29 -0.76 6.37
CA GLY A 469 2.41 -1.41 7.68
C GLY A 469 1.80 -2.81 7.68
N SER A 470 0.63 -2.99 7.07
CA SER A 470 0.00 -4.30 6.91
C SER A 470 0.87 -5.27 6.11
N VAL A 471 1.53 -4.81 5.05
CA VAL A 471 2.46 -5.67 4.28
C VAL A 471 3.65 -6.12 5.12
N VAL A 472 4.21 -5.23 5.94
CA VAL A 472 5.31 -5.59 6.86
C VAL A 472 4.85 -6.62 7.87
N GLU A 473 3.70 -6.40 8.52
CA GLU A 473 3.11 -7.32 9.49
C GLU A 473 2.89 -8.70 8.86
N ASP A 474 2.28 -8.77 7.69
CA ASP A 474 2.02 -10.04 6.99
C ASP A 474 3.32 -10.77 6.64
N CYS A 475 4.36 -10.08 6.17
CA CYS A 475 5.66 -10.68 5.88
C CYS A 475 6.34 -11.25 7.13
N VAL A 476 6.37 -10.49 8.23
CA VAL A 476 7.00 -10.92 9.48
C VAL A 476 6.30 -12.16 10.05
N ASN A 477 4.98 -12.17 10.05
CA ASN A 477 4.19 -13.29 10.58
C ASN A 477 4.24 -14.52 9.65
N ALA A 478 4.36 -14.32 8.32
CA ALA A 478 4.56 -15.43 7.39
C ALA A 478 5.92 -16.14 7.58
N VAL A 479 6.99 -15.38 7.84
CA VAL A 479 8.34 -15.93 8.06
C VAL A 479 8.46 -16.56 9.46
N GLY A 480 7.86 -15.94 10.46
CA GLY A 480 8.07 -16.26 11.87
C GLY A 480 9.37 -15.65 12.41
N VAL A 481 9.46 -15.49 13.72
CA VAL A 481 10.50 -14.71 14.37
C VAL A 481 11.16 -15.51 15.48
N ASP A 482 12.49 -15.64 15.43
CA ASP A 482 13.27 -16.19 16.53
C ASP A 482 13.32 -15.18 17.68
N VAL A 483 12.74 -15.55 18.82
CA VAL A 483 12.62 -14.69 19.99
C VAL A 483 13.97 -14.34 20.64
N ASN A 484 14.97 -15.22 20.47
CA ASN A 484 16.28 -15.05 21.08
C ASN A 484 17.19 -14.08 20.31
N THR A 485 16.98 -13.92 19.00
CA THR A 485 17.82 -13.08 18.14
C THR A 485 17.12 -11.82 17.64
N ALA A 486 15.79 -11.79 17.68
CA ALA A 486 15.00 -10.70 17.12
C ALA A 486 15.23 -9.35 17.83
N SER A 487 15.26 -8.28 17.02
CA SER A 487 15.23 -6.89 17.51
C SER A 487 13.85 -6.49 18.01
N VAL A 488 13.78 -5.43 18.82
CA VAL A 488 12.50 -4.83 19.24
C VAL A 488 11.65 -4.45 18.01
N SER A 489 12.26 -3.90 16.97
CA SER A 489 11.57 -3.49 15.75
C SER A 489 10.93 -4.67 15.00
N LEU A 490 11.59 -5.83 15.00
CA LEU A 490 11.05 -7.04 14.39
C LEU A 490 9.94 -7.64 15.26
N LEU A 491 10.14 -7.73 16.58
CA LEU A 491 9.14 -8.26 17.51
C LEU A 491 7.84 -7.47 17.51
N GLN A 492 7.90 -6.13 17.39
CA GLN A 492 6.68 -5.31 17.38
C GLN A 492 5.78 -5.52 16.16
N GLN A 493 6.28 -6.16 15.10
CA GLN A 493 5.49 -6.55 13.92
C GLN A 493 4.86 -7.94 14.06
N VAL A 494 5.16 -8.65 15.13
CA VAL A 494 4.54 -9.94 15.41
C VAL A 494 3.11 -9.72 15.92
N SER A 495 2.17 -10.49 15.38
CA SER A 495 0.76 -10.47 15.77
C SER A 495 0.59 -10.48 17.30
N GLY A 496 -0.26 -9.59 17.80
CA GLY A 496 -0.55 -9.48 19.24
C GLY A 496 0.54 -8.80 20.11
N LEU A 497 1.69 -8.43 19.55
CA LEU A 497 2.73 -7.70 20.25
C LEU A 497 2.63 -6.19 20.01
N THR A 498 2.89 -5.43 21.06
CA THR A 498 3.03 -3.96 21.03
C THR A 498 4.50 -3.57 21.19
N SER A 499 4.85 -2.31 20.93
CA SER A 499 6.20 -1.81 21.20
C SER A 499 6.64 -2.02 22.65
N ALA A 500 5.71 -1.92 23.60
CA ALA A 500 6.01 -2.13 25.02
C ALA A 500 6.28 -3.60 25.33
N THR A 501 5.48 -4.53 24.82
CA THR A 501 5.68 -5.98 25.01
C THR A 501 6.93 -6.47 24.30
N ALA A 502 7.23 -5.97 23.08
CA ALA A 502 8.46 -6.27 22.37
C ALA A 502 9.72 -5.87 23.17
N LYS A 503 9.73 -4.67 23.75
CA LYS A 503 10.80 -4.21 24.64
C LYS A 503 10.94 -5.10 25.87
N ASN A 504 9.82 -5.50 26.47
CA ASN A 504 9.83 -6.38 27.65
C ASN A 504 10.36 -7.79 27.32
N ILE A 505 10.10 -8.32 26.12
CA ILE A 505 10.67 -9.60 25.67
C ILE A 505 12.19 -9.49 25.60
N VAL A 506 12.71 -8.43 25.00
CA VAL A 506 14.16 -8.21 24.89
C VAL A 506 14.78 -8.04 26.28
N ALA A 507 14.22 -7.17 27.13
CA ALA A 507 14.69 -6.98 28.50
C ALA A 507 14.68 -8.29 29.31
N TYR A 508 13.61 -9.08 29.19
CA TYR A 508 13.50 -10.38 29.88
C TYR A 508 14.63 -11.34 29.47
N ARG A 509 14.96 -11.47 28.19
CA ARG A 509 16.04 -12.35 27.73
C ARG A 509 17.43 -11.83 28.15
N ASP A 510 17.60 -10.49 28.20
CA ASP A 510 18.87 -9.88 28.62
C ASP A 510 19.13 -10.09 30.13
N GLU A 511 18.06 -10.11 30.94
CA GLU A 511 18.13 -10.32 32.38
C GLU A 511 18.17 -11.81 32.78
N ASN A 512 17.39 -12.66 32.06
CA ASN A 512 17.17 -14.05 32.47
C ASN A 512 17.86 -15.10 31.56
N GLY A 513 18.57 -14.63 30.52
CA GLY A 513 19.13 -15.48 29.48
C GLY A 513 18.13 -15.85 28.39
N ALA A 514 18.61 -16.58 27.39
CA ALA A 514 17.80 -16.99 26.22
C ALA A 514 16.57 -17.82 26.62
N PHE A 515 15.48 -17.62 25.92
CA PHE A 515 14.28 -18.45 26.05
C PHE A 515 14.62 -19.90 25.65
N THR A 516 14.23 -20.86 26.47
CA THR A 516 14.42 -22.29 26.25
C THR A 516 13.13 -23.01 25.81
N ASN A 517 11.99 -22.33 25.88
CA ASN A 517 10.69 -22.80 25.38
C ASN A 517 9.71 -21.63 25.24
N ARG A 518 8.68 -21.81 24.40
CA ARG A 518 7.62 -20.80 24.18
C ARG A 518 6.84 -20.44 25.44
N SER A 519 6.64 -21.36 26.36
CA SER A 519 5.84 -21.13 27.56
C SER A 519 6.45 -20.08 28.50
N GLN A 520 7.78 -19.86 28.42
CA GLN A 520 8.45 -18.81 29.19
C GLN A 520 8.00 -17.40 28.81
N LEU A 521 7.46 -17.20 27.59
CA LEU A 521 6.87 -15.91 27.17
C LEU A 521 5.75 -15.46 28.11
N LYS A 522 5.01 -16.38 28.74
CA LYS A 522 3.99 -16.05 29.74
C LYS A 522 4.54 -15.35 30.99
N LYS A 523 5.85 -15.40 31.21
CA LYS A 523 6.53 -14.72 32.33
C LYS A 523 6.96 -13.30 31.99
N VAL A 524 6.87 -12.91 30.72
CA VAL A 524 7.27 -11.57 30.27
C VAL A 524 6.26 -10.53 30.78
N PRO A 525 6.71 -9.45 31.43
CA PRO A 525 5.82 -8.41 31.95
C PRO A 525 4.94 -7.81 30.84
N LYS A 526 3.66 -7.59 31.16
CA LYS A 526 2.63 -7.03 30.26
C LYS A 526 2.27 -7.91 29.05
N LEU A 527 2.80 -9.11 28.91
CA LEU A 527 2.38 -10.07 27.89
C LEU A 527 1.26 -10.94 28.48
N GLY A 528 0.01 -10.46 28.35
CA GLY A 528 -1.16 -11.14 28.87
C GLY A 528 -1.55 -12.38 28.07
N PRO A 529 -2.54 -13.16 28.56
CA PRO A 529 -2.98 -14.41 27.89
C PRO A 529 -3.40 -14.22 26.43
N LYS A 530 -4.16 -13.16 26.10
CA LYS A 530 -4.61 -12.87 24.72
C LYS A 530 -3.44 -12.53 23.82
N ALA A 531 -2.46 -11.73 24.28
CA ALA A 531 -1.27 -11.41 23.51
C ALA A 531 -0.40 -12.66 23.28
N PHE A 532 -0.28 -13.53 24.30
CA PHE A 532 0.42 -14.80 24.16
C PHE A 532 -0.26 -15.70 23.12
N GLU A 533 -1.59 -15.86 23.17
CA GLU A 533 -2.36 -16.61 22.19
C GLU A 533 -2.05 -16.12 20.77
N GLN A 534 -2.05 -14.82 20.52
CA GLN A 534 -1.84 -14.28 19.19
C GLN A 534 -0.40 -14.37 18.70
N CYS A 535 0.60 -14.22 19.58
CA CYS A 535 2.01 -14.20 19.16
C CYS A 535 2.70 -15.56 19.17
N ALA A 536 2.25 -16.51 20.00
CA ALA A 536 3.00 -17.73 20.30
C ALA A 536 3.32 -18.58 19.05
N GLY A 537 2.42 -18.68 18.10
CA GLY A 537 2.63 -19.45 16.88
C GLY A 537 3.63 -18.83 15.91
N PHE A 538 3.82 -17.50 15.99
CA PHE A 538 4.75 -16.75 15.14
C PHE A 538 6.14 -16.59 15.75
N LEU A 539 6.29 -16.79 17.06
CA LEU A 539 7.56 -16.75 17.77
C LEU A 539 8.18 -18.14 17.81
N ARG A 540 9.43 -18.26 17.42
CA ARG A 540 10.19 -19.51 17.40
C ARG A 540 11.27 -19.52 18.46
N VAL A 541 11.55 -20.69 19.02
CA VAL A 541 12.62 -20.95 19.99
C VAL A 541 13.44 -22.14 19.48
N PRO A 542 14.46 -21.91 18.63
CA PRO A 542 15.24 -22.98 18.02
C PRO A 542 15.93 -23.90 19.04
N GLU A 543 16.32 -23.35 20.20
CA GLU A 543 17.03 -24.06 21.27
C GLU A 543 16.10 -24.87 22.18
N SER A 544 14.78 -24.88 21.91
CA SER A 544 13.82 -25.61 22.74
C SER A 544 13.99 -27.12 22.66
N LYS A 545 13.79 -27.77 23.82
CA LYS A 545 13.68 -29.24 23.88
C LYS A 545 12.40 -29.74 23.21
N GLU A 546 11.34 -28.92 23.21
CA GLU A 546 10.11 -29.19 22.45
C GLU A 546 10.31 -28.75 20.99
N ILE A 547 10.40 -29.71 20.08
CA ILE A 547 10.67 -29.44 18.67
C ILE A 547 9.61 -28.55 18.02
N LEU A 548 8.37 -28.61 18.48
CA LEU A 548 7.26 -27.80 17.96
C LEU A 548 7.43 -26.31 18.27
N ASP A 549 8.24 -25.95 19.26
CA ASP A 549 8.56 -24.55 19.56
C ASP A 549 9.38 -23.89 18.44
N ASN A 550 10.05 -24.66 17.60
CA ASN A 550 10.76 -24.19 16.40
C ASN A 550 9.95 -24.36 15.11
N THR A 551 8.64 -24.42 15.20
CA THR A 551 7.73 -24.57 14.03
C THR A 551 6.66 -23.46 14.03
N GLY A 552 5.89 -23.36 12.96
CA GLY A 552 4.70 -22.50 12.90
C GLY A 552 3.45 -23.15 13.54
N VAL A 553 3.56 -24.31 14.17
CA VAL A 553 2.44 -24.96 14.87
C VAL A 553 2.10 -24.14 16.13
N HIS A 554 0.84 -23.79 16.27
CA HIS A 554 0.37 -23.06 17.46
C HIS A 554 0.38 -23.99 18.71
N PRO A 555 0.70 -23.48 19.91
CA PRO A 555 0.73 -24.30 21.13
C PRO A 555 -0.60 -25.05 21.41
N GLU A 556 -1.74 -24.48 21.03
CA GLU A 556 -3.05 -25.15 21.13
C GLU A 556 -3.13 -26.45 20.32
N SER A 557 -2.39 -26.52 19.21
CA SER A 557 -2.38 -27.67 18.31
C SER A 557 -1.27 -28.70 18.61
N TYR A 558 -0.47 -28.52 19.70
CA TYR A 558 0.60 -29.48 20.04
C TYR A 558 0.06 -30.88 20.34
N GLY A 559 -1.10 -30.95 21.00
CA GLY A 559 -1.78 -32.22 21.26
C GLY A 559 -2.21 -32.93 19.96
N ALA A 560 -2.75 -32.17 19.00
CA ALA A 560 -3.13 -32.67 17.69
C ALA A 560 -1.91 -33.13 16.89
N ALA A 561 -0.82 -32.38 16.89
CA ALA A 561 0.42 -32.76 16.22
C ALA A 561 1.03 -34.08 16.80
N ALA A 562 1.03 -34.23 18.13
CA ALA A 562 1.49 -35.44 18.78
C ALA A 562 0.63 -36.68 18.43
N LYS A 563 -0.70 -36.52 18.43
CA LYS A 563 -1.64 -37.57 18.01
C LYS A 563 -1.42 -37.97 16.54
N LEU A 564 -1.28 -36.99 15.64
CA LEU A 564 -1.02 -37.22 14.23
C LEU A 564 0.25 -38.07 14.01
N LEU A 565 1.35 -37.70 14.69
CA LEU A 565 2.59 -38.48 14.63
C LEU A 565 2.33 -39.93 15.07
N THR A 566 1.64 -40.14 16.19
CA THR A 566 1.32 -41.47 16.69
C THR A 566 0.45 -42.26 15.72
N LEU A 567 -0.57 -41.67 15.12
CA LEU A 567 -1.44 -42.28 14.11
C LEU A 567 -0.66 -42.76 12.87
N CYS A 568 0.34 -41.97 12.46
CA CYS A 568 1.22 -42.31 11.33
C CYS A 568 2.42 -43.17 11.71
N GLY A 569 2.53 -43.62 12.99
CA GLY A 569 3.62 -44.46 13.48
C GLY A 569 4.96 -43.75 13.63
N TYR A 570 4.92 -42.48 14.00
CA TYR A 570 6.09 -41.63 14.26
C TYR A 570 6.05 -41.06 15.68
N ASP A 571 7.21 -40.54 16.12
CA ASP A 571 7.34 -39.77 17.38
C ASP A 571 8.04 -38.44 17.14
N LYS A 572 8.22 -37.65 18.23
CA LYS A 572 8.90 -36.35 18.16
C LYS A 572 10.39 -36.43 17.82
N ASN A 573 11.03 -37.58 18.00
CA ASN A 573 12.46 -37.79 17.62
C ASN A 573 12.57 -37.94 16.11
N ASP A 574 11.58 -38.55 15.46
CA ASP A 574 11.52 -38.65 13.99
C ASP A 574 11.41 -37.26 13.35
N VAL A 575 10.68 -36.34 13.95
CA VAL A 575 10.65 -34.93 13.53
C VAL A 575 12.03 -34.30 13.63
N ARG A 576 12.73 -34.53 14.74
CA ARG A 576 14.06 -33.97 14.98
C ARG A 576 15.11 -34.52 14.05
N SER A 577 15.04 -35.82 13.70
CA SER A 577 15.95 -36.48 12.78
C SER A 577 15.62 -36.26 11.30
N GLY A 578 14.45 -35.62 11.00
CA GLY A 578 13.96 -35.46 9.62
C GLY A 578 13.48 -36.75 8.97
N SER A 579 13.17 -37.81 9.75
CA SER A 579 12.80 -39.13 9.27
C SER A 579 11.31 -39.30 8.92
N LEU A 580 10.67 -38.23 8.40
CA LEU A 580 9.23 -38.17 8.12
C LEU A 580 8.87 -38.31 6.62
N ALA A 581 9.74 -38.90 5.80
CA ALA A 581 9.56 -38.89 4.34
C ALA A 581 8.23 -39.52 3.87
N GLU A 582 7.68 -40.50 4.60
CA GLU A 582 6.41 -41.16 4.26
C GLU A 582 5.19 -40.59 4.99
N LEU A 583 5.34 -39.54 5.78
CA LEU A 583 4.24 -38.98 6.60
C LEU A 583 3.00 -38.66 5.76
N GLN A 584 3.19 -38.03 4.60
CA GLN A 584 2.08 -37.69 3.71
C GLN A 584 1.40 -38.90 3.12
N ALA A 585 2.19 -39.94 2.72
CA ALA A 585 1.64 -41.16 2.18
C ALA A 585 0.82 -41.92 3.23
N ARG A 586 1.36 -42.07 4.44
CA ARG A 586 0.65 -42.74 5.57
C ARG A 586 -0.61 -41.99 5.98
N LEU A 587 -0.57 -40.67 5.95
CA LEU A 587 -1.76 -39.85 6.21
C LEU A 587 -2.83 -40.01 5.13
N ALA A 588 -2.42 -40.08 3.86
CA ALA A 588 -3.34 -40.33 2.74
C ALA A 588 -3.98 -41.72 2.84
N ASP A 589 -3.22 -42.77 3.23
CA ASP A 589 -3.72 -44.14 3.45
C ASP A 589 -4.71 -44.20 4.63
N TYR A 590 -4.47 -43.40 5.69
CA TYR A 590 -5.38 -43.31 6.85
C TYR A 590 -6.65 -42.50 6.53
N GLY A 591 -6.55 -41.55 5.63
CA GLY A 591 -7.60 -40.57 5.26
C GLY A 591 -7.54 -39.29 6.08
N GLU A 592 -7.31 -38.17 5.41
CA GLU A 592 -7.13 -36.84 6.06
C GLU A 592 -8.31 -36.43 6.94
N GLU A 593 -9.54 -36.64 6.50
CA GLU A 593 -10.76 -36.30 7.28
C GLU A 593 -10.88 -37.15 8.56
N SER A 594 -10.49 -38.41 8.49
CA SER A 594 -10.52 -39.32 9.65
C SER A 594 -9.44 -38.94 10.64
N ALA A 595 -8.25 -38.65 10.18
CA ALA A 595 -7.14 -38.18 10.99
C ALA A 595 -7.44 -36.82 11.64
N ALA A 596 -8.05 -35.88 10.92
CA ALA A 596 -8.44 -34.58 11.44
C ALA A 596 -9.46 -34.72 12.60
N ARG A 597 -10.48 -35.54 12.43
CA ARG A 597 -11.48 -35.83 13.49
C ARG A 597 -10.82 -36.46 14.72
N GLU A 598 -9.93 -37.42 14.54
CA GLU A 598 -9.25 -38.10 15.65
C GLU A 598 -8.27 -37.18 16.37
N CYS A 599 -7.57 -36.30 15.64
CA CYS A 599 -6.71 -35.27 16.21
C CYS A 599 -7.51 -34.11 16.88
N GLY A 600 -8.82 -33.99 16.60
CA GLY A 600 -9.67 -32.93 17.14
C GLY A 600 -9.41 -31.55 16.52
N VAL A 601 -9.03 -31.52 15.24
CA VAL A 601 -8.77 -30.31 14.45
C VAL A 601 -9.44 -30.40 13.09
N GLY A 602 -9.59 -29.28 12.39
CA GLY A 602 -10.04 -29.28 10.99
C GLY A 602 -8.96 -29.75 10.02
N VAL A 603 -9.38 -30.14 8.82
CA VAL A 603 -8.46 -30.57 7.75
C VAL A 603 -7.44 -29.48 7.38
N PRO A 604 -7.80 -28.17 7.27
CA PRO A 604 -6.83 -27.12 7.00
C PRO A 604 -5.73 -27.02 8.06
N THR A 605 -6.09 -27.08 9.34
CA THR A 605 -5.10 -27.07 10.44
C THR A 605 -4.23 -28.32 10.43
N LEU A 606 -4.81 -29.51 10.16
CA LEU A 606 -4.04 -30.75 10.01
C LEU A 606 -3.00 -30.64 8.92
N GLN A 607 -3.36 -30.15 7.75
CA GLN A 607 -2.46 -29.96 6.62
C GLN A 607 -1.33 -28.97 6.94
N ASP A 608 -1.61 -27.88 7.67
CA ASP A 608 -0.59 -26.94 8.12
C ASP A 608 0.36 -27.59 9.13
N VAL A 609 -0.15 -28.37 10.06
CA VAL A 609 0.67 -29.15 11.01
C VAL A 609 1.60 -30.12 10.25
N VAL A 610 1.11 -30.85 9.26
CA VAL A 610 1.92 -31.75 8.42
C VAL A 610 3.06 -31.01 7.72
N LYS A 611 2.77 -29.86 7.11
CA LYS A 611 3.79 -29.04 6.43
C LYS A 611 4.89 -28.59 7.38
N GLU A 612 4.52 -28.17 8.59
CA GLU A 612 5.46 -27.72 9.60
C GLU A 612 6.30 -28.85 10.21
N LEU A 613 5.71 -30.07 10.36
CA LEU A 613 6.42 -31.25 10.84
C LEU A 613 7.44 -31.79 9.83
N LEU A 614 7.12 -31.72 8.53
CA LEU A 614 8.03 -32.16 7.47
C LEU A 614 9.29 -31.31 7.35
N LYS A 615 9.19 -30.03 7.68
CA LYS A 615 10.31 -29.07 7.60
C LYS A 615 10.31 -28.15 8.84
N PRO A 616 10.62 -28.64 10.03
CA PRO A 616 10.64 -27.83 11.24
C PRO A 616 11.67 -26.68 11.12
N GLY A 617 11.29 -25.50 11.54
CA GLY A 617 12.17 -24.33 11.46
C GLY A 617 12.40 -23.76 10.06
N ARG A 618 11.65 -24.21 9.05
CA ARG A 618 11.77 -23.70 7.67
C ARG A 618 11.51 -22.21 7.61
N ASP A 619 12.38 -21.52 6.89
CA ASP A 619 12.15 -20.16 6.42
C ASP A 619 11.47 -20.23 5.04
N PRO A 620 10.25 -19.72 4.85
CA PRO A 620 9.56 -19.78 3.56
C PRO A 620 10.33 -19.07 2.44
N ARG A 621 11.26 -18.19 2.77
CA ARG A 621 12.13 -17.51 1.81
C ARG A 621 13.21 -18.41 1.20
N ASP A 622 13.49 -19.57 1.80
CA ASP A 622 14.49 -20.51 1.26
C ASP A 622 14.07 -21.14 -0.07
N ASP A 623 12.77 -21.17 -0.36
CA ASP A 623 12.24 -21.64 -1.65
C ASP A 623 12.29 -20.58 -2.75
N LEU A 624 12.61 -19.31 -2.41
CA LEU A 624 12.71 -18.22 -3.38
C LEU A 624 14.07 -18.23 -4.08
N PRO A 625 14.18 -17.63 -5.28
CA PRO A 625 15.44 -17.52 -5.99
C PRO A 625 16.53 -16.88 -5.13
N ALA A 626 17.73 -17.44 -5.14
CA ALA A 626 18.88 -16.84 -4.47
C ALA A 626 19.26 -15.51 -5.17
N PRO A 627 19.78 -14.52 -4.43
CA PRO A 627 20.33 -13.32 -5.03
C PRO A 627 21.40 -13.67 -6.05
N VAL A 628 21.44 -12.97 -7.18
CA VAL A 628 22.45 -13.15 -8.20
C VAL A 628 23.77 -12.58 -7.71
N LEU A 629 24.64 -13.44 -7.20
CA LEU A 629 25.99 -13.08 -6.76
C LEU A 629 26.91 -13.01 -8.00
N ARG A 630 27.59 -11.88 -8.19
CA ARG A 630 28.36 -11.56 -9.40
C ARG A 630 29.87 -11.58 -9.13
N THR A 631 30.62 -11.80 -10.20
CA THR A 631 32.08 -11.71 -10.23
C THR A 631 32.59 -10.79 -11.34
N ASP A 632 31.71 -10.30 -12.22
CA ASP A 632 31.99 -9.47 -13.40
C ASP A 632 30.94 -8.37 -13.63
N VAL A 633 31.23 -7.40 -14.50
CA VAL A 633 30.32 -6.29 -14.87
C VAL A 633 30.01 -6.36 -16.37
N LEU A 634 28.73 -6.15 -16.71
CA LEU A 634 28.30 -5.87 -18.09
C LEU A 634 28.11 -4.36 -18.26
N GLU A 635 28.63 -3.79 -19.35
CA GLU A 635 28.40 -2.40 -19.72
C GLU A 635 27.29 -2.27 -20.78
N MET A 636 26.63 -1.10 -20.84
CA MET A 636 25.54 -0.88 -21.81
C MET A 636 26.01 -1.03 -23.27
N LYS A 637 27.27 -0.69 -23.57
CA LYS A 637 27.88 -0.89 -24.90
C LYS A 637 28.04 -2.36 -25.31
N ASP A 638 28.03 -3.27 -24.34
CA ASP A 638 28.15 -4.72 -24.57
C ASP A 638 26.79 -5.34 -24.95
N LEU A 639 25.70 -4.62 -24.73
CA LEU A 639 24.35 -5.07 -25.03
C LEU A 639 24.05 -5.01 -26.53
N LYS A 640 23.57 -6.12 -27.08
CA LYS A 640 23.11 -6.20 -28.47
C LYS A 640 21.64 -6.58 -28.52
N PRO A 641 20.85 -6.03 -29.47
CA PRO A 641 19.51 -6.53 -29.73
C PRO A 641 19.53 -8.04 -29.96
N GLY A 642 18.58 -8.76 -29.35
CA GLY A 642 18.49 -10.21 -29.40
C GLY A 642 19.35 -10.93 -28.35
N MET A 643 20.22 -10.24 -27.61
CA MET A 643 21.01 -10.86 -26.52
C MET A 643 20.09 -11.30 -25.39
N VAL A 644 20.19 -12.57 -24.99
CA VAL A 644 19.45 -13.13 -23.86
C VAL A 644 20.24 -12.93 -22.58
N LEU A 645 19.59 -12.36 -21.58
CA LEU A 645 20.19 -12.01 -20.30
C LEU A 645 19.31 -12.50 -19.16
N THR A 646 19.93 -12.81 -18.04
CA THR A 646 19.22 -13.03 -16.79
C THR A 646 19.20 -11.75 -15.99
N GLY A 647 18.03 -11.29 -15.59
CA GLY A 647 17.87 -10.07 -14.80
C GLY A 647 16.95 -10.27 -13.61
N THR A 648 17.01 -9.33 -12.68
CA THR A 648 16.14 -9.30 -11.50
C THR A 648 15.10 -8.19 -11.66
N VAL A 649 13.83 -8.50 -11.45
CA VAL A 649 12.73 -7.54 -11.48
C VAL A 649 12.91 -6.54 -10.33
N ARG A 650 13.07 -5.25 -10.65
CA ARG A 650 13.26 -4.15 -9.69
C ARG A 650 11.96 -3.46 -9.33
N ASN A 651 11.07 -3.29 -10.32
CA ASN A 651 9.82 -2.60 -10.12
C ASN A 651 8.77 -3.09 -11.11
N VAL A 652 7.51 -3.18 -10.65
CA VAL A 652 6.35 -3.57 -11.46
C VAL A 652 5.33 -2.44 -11.40
N ILE A 653 4.96 -1.92 -12.56
CA ILE A 653 4.05 -0.78 -12.71
C ILE A 653 3.01 -1.08 -13.79
N ASP A 654 1.94 -0.29 -13.86
CA ASP A 654 0.79 -0.51 -14.76
C ASP A 654 1.17 -0.74 -16.22
N PHE A 655 2.22 -0.09 -16.71
CA PHE A 655 2.61 -0.15 -18.11
C PHE A 655 3.81 -1.06 -18.40
N GLY A 656 4.43 -1.66 -17.39
CA GLY A 656 5.57 -2.55 -17.62
C GLY A 656 6.34 -2.97 -16.38
N VAL A 657 7.49 -3.57 -16.63
CA VAL A 657 8.40 -4.14 -15.63
C VAL A 657 9.79 -3.58 -15.83
N PHE A 658 10.40 -3.05 -14.79
CA PHE A 658 11.81 -2.67 -14.78
C PHE A 658 12.66 -3.84 -14.32
N VAL A 659 13.64 -4.22 -15.11
CA VAL A 659 14.50 -5.37 -14.88
C VAL A 659 15.95 -4.93 -14.85
N ASP A 660 16.63 -5.22 -13.75
CA ASP A 660 18.07 -5.08 -13.63
C ASP A 660 18.76 -6.27 -14.32
N ILE A 661 19.40 -6.01 -15.44
CA ILE A 661 20.11 -7.01 -16.24
C ILE A 661 21.63 -6.99 -16.02
N GLY A 662 22.08 -6.27 -14.99
CA GLY A 662 23.51 -6.18 -14.66
C GLY A 662 24.25 -5.05 -15.33
N VAL A 663 23.58 -4.26 -16.15
CA VAL A 663 24.06 -2.95 -16.61
C VAL A 663 23.44 -1.87 -15.73
N HIS A 664 24.11 -0.75 -15.53
CA HIS A 664 23.73 0.30 -14.58
C HIS A 664 22.41 1.06 -14.89
N GLN A 665 21.63 0.56 -15.82
CA GLN A 665 20.33 1.09 -16.21
C GLN A 665 19.33 -0.06 -16.27
N ASP A 666 18.24 0.06 -15.53
CA ASP A 666 17.17 -0.91 -15.61
C ASP A 666 16.57 -0.91 -17.02
N GLY A 667 16.38 -2.09 -17.57
CA GLY A 667 15.67 -2.27 -18.82
C GLY A 667 14.18 -2.30 -18.59
N LEU A 668 13.40 -1.70 -19.50
CA LEU A 668 11.94 -1.72 -19.45
C LEU A 668 11.39 -2.85 -20.34
N VAL A 669 10.66 -3.77 -19.74
CA VAL A 669 9.75 -4.70 -20.42
C VAL A 669 8.38 -4.07 -20.43
N HIS A 670 7.93 -3.51 -21.55
CA HIS A 670 6.58 -2.95 -21.65
C HIS A 670 5.53 -4.05 -21.44
N ILE A 671 4.36 -3.73 -20.88
CA ILE A 671 3.28 -4.70 -20.59
C ILE A 671 2.95 -5.61 -21.79
N SER A 672 3.01 -5.07 -23.01
CA SER A 672 2.82 -5.85 -24.23
C SER A 672 3.94 -6.84 -24.54
N GLN A 673 5.07 -6.76 -23.86
CA GLN A 673 6.27 -7.59 -24.05
C GLN A 673 6.52 -8.59 -22.89
N VAL A 674 5.67 -8.59 -21.86
CA VAL A 674 5.81 -9.47 -20.70
C VAL A 674 5.44 -10.91 -21.04
N CYS A 675 4.33 -11.12 -21.75
CA CYS A 675 3.88 -12.46 -22.17
C CYS A 675 3.06 -12.41 -23.47
N ASN A 676 2.77 -13.59 -24.04
CA ASN A 676 2.05 -13.71 -25.30
C ASN A 676 0.51 -13.55 -25.18
N ARG A 677 -0.02 -13.56 -23.95
CA ARG A 677 -1.45 -13.31 -23.69
C ARG A 677 -1.70 -11.87 -23.26
N LYS A 678 -2.91 -11.38 -23.41
CA LYS A 678 -3.31 -10.07 -22.90
C LYS A 678 -3.47 -10.16 -21.38
N ILE A 679 -2.78 -9.31 -20.64
CA ILE A 679 -2.85 -9.19 -19.18
C ILE A 679 -3.36 -7.81 -18.81
N ARG A 680 -3.93 -7.68 -17.62
CA ARG A 680 -4.43 -6.40 -17.10
C ARG A 680 -3.32 -5.63 -16.39
N HIS A 681 -2.46 -6.37 -15.67
CA HIS A 681 -1.33 -5.81 -14.95
C HIS A 681 -0.14 -6.79 -15.01
N PRO A 682 1.11 -6.30 -15.12
CA PRO A 682 2.29 -7.17 -15.20
C PRO A 682 2.49 -8.08 -13.98
N SER A 683 1.98 -7.70 -12.81
CA SER A 683 2.04 -8.54 -11.59
C SER A 683 1.29 -9.88 -11.69
N GLU A 684 0.48 -10.07 -12.72
CA GLU A 684 -0.12 -11.38 -13.03
C GLU A 684 0.93 -12.41 -13.48
N ILE A 685 2.10 -11.96 -13.92
CA ILE A 685 3.16 -12.80 -14.49
C ILE A 685 4.44 -12.75 -13.66
N VAL A 686 4.85 -11.57 -13.19
CA VAL A 686 6.12 -11.38 -12.49
C VAL A 686 5.95 -10.49 -11.25
N LYS A 687 6.83 -10.69 -10.27
CA LYS A 687 6.89 -9.90 -9.02
C LYS A 687 8.26 -9.26 -8.88
N VAL A 688 8.36 -8.21 -8.08
CA VAL A 688 9.64 -7.60 -7.70
C VAL A 688 10.50 -8.66 -7.01
N GLY A 689 11.78 -8.74 -7.40
CA GLY A 689 12.71 -9.75 -6.91
C GLY A 689 12.77 -11.03 -7.75
N ASP A 690 11.82 -11.25 -8.67
CA ASP A 690 11.87 -12.43 -9.57
C ASP A 690 13.11 -12.35 -10.46
N VAL A 691 13.77 -13.49 -10.64
CA VAL A 691 14.83 -13.66 -11.62
C VAL A 691 14.22 -14.12 -12.93
N VAL A 692 14.34 -13.28 -13.96
CA VAL A 692 13.71 -13.51 -15.26
C VAL A 692 14.73 -13.53 -16.39
N LYS A 693 14.48 -14.36 -17.41
CA LYS A 693 15.21 -14.27 -18.68
C LYS A 693 14.56 -13.18 -19.54
N VAL A 694 15.36 -12.29 -20.09
CA VAL A 694 14.93 -11.21 -20.97
C VAL A 694 15.81 -11.15 -22.21
N SER A 695 15.27 -10.66 -23.31
CA SER A 695 16.07 -10.38 -24.51
C SER A 695 16.01 -8.89 -24.84
N GLY A 696 17.15 -8.34 -25.26
CA GLY A 696 17.26 -6.94 -25.70
C GLY A 696 16.43 -6.71 -26.98
N LEU A 697 15.53 -5.72 -26.95
CA LEU A 697 14.81 -5.23 -28.12
C LEU A 697 15.52 -4.04 -28.75
N GLU A 698 15.82 -3.05 -27.91
CA GLU A 698 16.40 -1.77 -28.34
C GLU A 698 17.31 -1.24 -27.24
N VAL A 699 18.47 -0.73 -27.62
CA VAL A 699 19.42 -0.09 -26.71
C VAL A 699 19.70 1.32 -27.24
N ASP A 700 19.20 2.35 -26.55
CA ASP A 700 19.46 3.76 -26.85
C ASP A 700 20.46 4.32 -25.86
N GLU A 701 21.74 4.28 -26.19
CA GLU A 701 22.83 4.78 -25.35
C GLU A 701 22.71 6.28 -25.06
N LYS A 702 22.21 7.07 -26.04
CA LYS A 702 22.11 8.54 -25.89
C LYS A 702 21.03 8.92 -24.88
N ARG A 703 19.91 8.21 -24.89
CA ARG A 703 18.79 8.43 -23.97
C ARG A 703 18.86 7.55 -22.72
N LYS A 704 19.88 6.69 -22.63
CA LYS A 704 20.04 5.70 -21.56
C LYS A 704 18.77 4.85 -21.35
N ARG A 705 18.21 4.34 -22.45
CA ARG A 705 17.02 3.50 -22.43
C ARG A 705 17.31 2.12 -23.00
N ILE A 706 16.84 1.10 -22.31
CA ILE A 706 16.95 -0.30 -22.71
C ILE A 706 15.55 -0.86 -22.78
N GLY A 707 15.13 -1.22 -24.00
CA GLY A 707 13.88 -1.95 -24.23
C GLY A 707 14.13 -3.44 -24.18
N LEU A 708 13.35 -4.16 -23.40
CA LEU A 708 13.47 -5.60 -23.19
C LEU A 708 12.17 -6.31 -23.55
N THR A 709 12.28 -7.61 -23.83
CA THR A 709 11.14 -8.51 -23.98
C THR A 709 11.33 -9.79 -23.19
N MET A 710 10.25 -10.34 -22.67
CA MET A 710 10.19 -11.67 -22.07
C MET A 710 9.51 -12.68 -23.01
N LYS A 711 9.13 -12.25 -24.22
CA LYS A 711 8.47 -13.10 -25.21
C LYS A 711 9.47 -13.89 -26.04
N ASN A 712 9.10 -15.13 -26.34
CA ASN A 712 9.83 -16.00 -27.30
C ASN A 712 11.33 -16.11 -27.00
N ILE A 713 11.69 -16.13 -25.72
CA ILE A 713 13.09 -16.36 -25.32
C ILE A 713 13.38 -17.84 -25.45
N PRO A 714 14.46 -18.25 -26.16
CA PRO A 714 14.86 -19.64 -26.22
C PRO A 714 15.10 -20.19 -24.82
N THR A 715 14.40 -21.25 -24.46
CA THR A 715 14.73 -22.08 -23.30
C THR A 715 15.85 -23.02 -23.74
N GLU A 716 17.06 -22.83 -23.22
CA GLU A 716 18.09 -23.87 -23.28
C GLU A 716 17.65 -25.08 -22.47
#